data_b6891becd66248bfcdb3dfeea8e54437
#
_entry.id   b6891becd66248bfcdb3dfeea8e54437
#
_cell.length_a   1.000
_cell.length_b   1.000
_cell.length_c   1.000
_cell.angle_alpha   90.00
_cell.angle_beta   90.00
_cell.angle_gamma   90.00
#
_symmetry.space_group_name_H-M   'P 1'
#
loop_
_entity.id
_entity.type
_entity.pdbx_description
1 polymer ?
#
loop_
_entity_poly.entity_id
_entity_poly.type
_entity_poly.pdbx_seq_one_letter_code
_entity_poly.pdbx_strand_id
1 'polypeptide(L)'
;MAHFKKILALLLAVCLILTVGVVAVSAAEGDAEDEVAAGGITVHYYCEDGTPTIYYWNALPVNLETSYPGKTMTPEGDNYYKYTFSNSTKINMLFIVNGKQSAELTRNTGEWWYKGSKWYDKKPTPGPGPDVDRTDFREDSIYFVITTRFYDGDKSNNVHCWDDKKANNPDSDPAWRGDFQGLIDKLDYIKALGFTAIWITPVVSNASGYDYHGYHAFDFGTVDPRYESEGADYQDLINAVHEKGMKVVQDIVWNHSGNFGEAELCHMFDKQYSTLKDLETADSLVINPDGPLAKNVPNYASQNPDLQYQSRLKCMKTDAIDNMFNYHHDGSMSYESASEQTGQMAGDCVDINTEKQEVADYLTSTYAKYVDMGVDAFRLDTEKHISRWTLNNAFFPAFDKYENFFIFGEVCARVRDVWNHGLQSDSCPFYGWKETESAWMNNWSKTDWKSNYDNAIAHFNAHSNASGAPTSDNAFLKGVTYHTPDYSKFNGTGVIDFSMHWNFDSARDAYNCGLGEDQYFNDSTWNVMYVDSHDYAPDNQQTVRFNGGTTTWAENMDLMFTFRGIPCLYYGSEIEFQKGQVIDVGPNQPLSKTGRAYFGDHLEGSVTASDFGVYNASGTVATTLNSTLAQHVRKLNMIRRAIPALQKGQYTTSNVTGGNMAFTRRYTANGVDSLACVAISGGATFTGLPNGTYIDAVTGDTKQVTNGTLSVSASGQANLRVYVCCAGGFQGISGKIGDSSSFMK
;
A
#
# COMPACT_ATOMS: atom_id res chain seq x y z
N MET A 1 -11.91 40.83 -10.50
CA MET A 1 -12.63 41.61 -9.45
C MET A 1 -12.24 41.22 -8.02
N ALA A 2 -11.87 39.95 -7.73
CA ALA A 2 -11.45 39.54 -6.39
C ALA A 2 -10.09 40.12 -5.93
N HIS A 3 -9.13 40.26 -6.84
CA HIS A 3 -7.83 40.93 -6.54
C HIS A 3 -7.94 42.41 -6.22
N PHE A 4 -8.88 43.11 -6.83
CA PHE A 4 -9.07 44.54 -6.59
C PHE A 4 -9.72 44.83 -5.22
N LYS A 5 -10.55 43.91 -4.70
CA LYS A 5 -11.12 44.01 -3.34
C LYS A 5 -10.10 43.76 -2.22
N LYS A 6 -9.11 42.88 -2.45
CA LYS A 6 -8.03 42.61 -1.46
C LYS A 6 -7.05 43.80 -1.35
N ILE A 7 -6.75 44.48 -2.46
CA ILE A 7 -5.89 45.68 -2.44
C ILE A 7 -6.60 46.87 -1.77
N LEU A 8 -7.92 46.97 -1.93
CA LEU A 8 -8.70 48.05 -1.31
C LEU A 8 -8.84 47.83 0.22
N ALA A 9 -8.95 46.60 0.70
CA ALA A 9 -8.94 46.27 2.14
C ALA A 9 -7.59 46.58 2.81
N LEU A 10 -6.49 46.34 2.11
CA LEU A 10 -5.13 46.65 2.61
C LEU A 10 -4.90 48.17 2.67
N LEU A 11 -5.41 48.94 1.73
CA LEU A 11 -5.31 50.42 1.73
C LEU A 11 -6.19 51.06 2.82
N LEU A 12 -7.34 50.50 3.14
CA LEU A 12 -8.22 50.99 4.21
C LEU A 12 -7.62 50.68 5.62
N ALA A 13 -6.86 49.59 5.81
CA ALA A 13 -6.16 49.30 7.05
C ALA A 13 -5.00 50.26 7.33
N VAL A 14 -4.34 50.79 6.28
CA VAL A 14 -3.22 51.73 6.41
C VAL A 14 -3.70 53.13 6.74
N CYS A 15 -4.93 53.54 6.41
CA CYS A 15 -5.47 54.88 6.69
C CYS A 15 -6.07 55.05 8.09
N LEU A 16 -6.22 54.01 8.90
CA LEU A 16 -6.84 54.07 10.24
C LEU A 16 -5.81 54.08 11.40
N ILE A 17 -4.50 54.10 11.12
CA ILE A 17 -3.42 54.01 12.15
C ILE A 17 -2.72 55.36 12.37
N LEU A 18 -3.38 56.47 12.18
CA LEU A 18 -2.80 57.77 12.44
C LEU A 18 -3.56 58.57 13.51
N THR A 19 -3.78 57.97 14.68
CA THR A 19 -3.96 58.71 15.96
C THR A 19 -4.09 57.71 17.11
N VAL A 20 -3.08 57.53 17.93
CA VAL A 20 -3.04 57.55 19.39
C VAL A 20 -1.63 57.13 19.88
N GLY A 21 -1.16 57.87 20.81
CA GLY A 21 0.18 58.08 21.28
C GLY A 21 0.98 56.88 21.88
N VAL A 22 2.25 57.05 21.76
CA VAL A 22 3.36 56.22 22.26
C VAL A 22 3.49 56.31 23.79
N VAL A 23 3.59 55.13 24.44
CA VAL A 23 4.34 54.99 25.70
C VAL A 23 5.29 53.82 25.53
N ALA A 24 6.57 54.10 25.55
CA ALA A 24 7.62 53.09 25.50
C ALA A 24 7.97 52.64 26.93
N VAL A 25 8.06 51.35 27.12
CA VAL A 25 8.78 50.75 28.27
C VAL A 25 9.79 49.75 27.71
N SER A 26 11.06 50.03 27.97
CA SER A 26 12.19 49.14 27.68
C SER A 26 12.27 48.03 28.71
N ALA A 27 12.43 46.80 28.29
CA ALA A 27 12.89 45.72 29.17
C ALA A 27 14.06 44.96 28.51
N ALA A 28 15.06 44.70 29.36
CA ALA A 28 16.36 44.15 29.06
C ALA A 28 16.29 42.64 28.72
N GLU A 29 17.25 42.22 27.89
CA GLU A 29 17.55 40.83 27.59
C GLU A 29 18.07 40.07 28.82
N GLY A 30 17.61 38.88 29.04
CA GLY A 30 18.15 37.91 29.98
C GLY A 30 17.67 36.50 29.61
N ASP A 31 18.65 35.64 29.26
CA ASP A 31 18.44 34.22 28.97
C ASP A 31 17.84 33.52 30.20
N ALA A 32 16.70 32.89 30.03
CA ALA A 32 16.14 31.94 30.97
C ALA A 32 15.46 30.79 30.19
N GLU A 33 15.80 29.56 30.58
CA GLU A 33 15.13 28.33 30.11
C GLU A 33 13.65 28.41 30.53
N ASP A 34 12.72 28.39 29.55
CA ASP A 34 11.30 28.57 29.77
C ASP A 34 10.62 27.24 30.18
N GLU A 35 10.28 27.11 31.44
CA GLU A 35 9.14 26.28 31.86
C GLU A 35 7.86 26.87 31.26
N VAL A 36 7.10 26.04 30.50
CA VAL A 36 5.82 26.42 29.89
C VAL A 36 4.81 26.74 30.99
N ALA A 37 4.55 28.03 31.21
CA ALA A 37 3.49 28.48 32.09
C ALA A 37 2.11 28.11 31.50
N ALA A 38 1.22 27.56 32.32
CA ALA A 38 -0.15 27.19 31.95
C ALA A 38 -0.89 28.41 31.32
N GLY A 39 -1.09 28.40 29.96
CA GLY A 39 -1.88 29.39 29.26
C GLY A 39 -1.25 30.05 28.03
N GLY A 40 -0.21 29.49 27.42
CA GLY A 40 0.39 29.99 26.17
C GLY A 40 -0.03 29.23 24.92
N ILE A 41 0.33 29.77 23.73
CA ILE A 41 0.19 29.10 22.45
C ILE A 41 1.58 28.96 21.84
N THR A 42 2.00 27.73 21.57
CA THR A 42 3.23 27.46 20.82
C THR A 42 2.85 26.88 19.45
N VAL A 43 3.42 27.41 18.40
CA VAL A 43 3.21 26.93 17.04
C VAL A 43 4.54 26.53 16.42
N HIS A 44 4.54 25.38 15.78
CA HIS A 44 5.65 24.80 15.04
C HIS A 44 5.26 24.74 13.56
N TYR A 45 6.06 25.33 12.70
CA TYR A 45 5.81 25.39 11.27
C TYR A 45 6.87 24.60 10.50
N TYR A 46 6.44 23.63 9.71
CA TYR A 46 7.33 22.88 8.81
C TYR A 46 7.61 23.67 7.55
N CYS A 47 8.90 23.89 7.25
CA CYS A 47 9.32 24.66 6.09
C CYS A 47 10.69 24.18 5.58
N GLU A 48 10.73 23.75 4.32
CA GLU A 48 11.97 23.36 3.61
C GLU A 48 12.58 24.52 2.80
N ASP A 49 11.78 25.52 2.47
CA ASP A 49 12.14 26.56 1.50
C ASP A 49 12.92 27.75 2.11
N GLY A 50 13.32 27.68 3.38
CA GLY A 50 14.06 28.73 4.07
C GLY A 50 13.48 29.10 5.43
N THR A 51 14.00 30.16 6.06
CA THR A 51 13.55 30.58 7.38
C THR A 51 12.23 31.32 7.29
N PRO A 52 11.13 30.80 7.88
CA PRO A 52 9.83 31.46 7.86
C PRO A 52 9.74 32.65 8.82
N THR A 53 8.82 33.55 8.52
CA THR A 53 8.33 34.56 9.47
C THR A 53 6.87 34.29 9.78
N ILE A 54 6.44 34.65 10.99
CA ILE A 54 5.07 34.58 11.45
C ILE A 54 4.51 35.98 11.61
N TYR A 55 3.45 36.29 10.83
CA TYR A 55 2.67 37.51 10.98
C TYR A 55 1.40 37.20 11.77
N TYR A 56 1.12 37.96 12.84
CA TYR A 56 0.03 37.65 13.76
C TYR A 56 -0.71 38.92 14.22
N TRP A 57 -2.01 38.73 14.59
CA TRP A 57 -2.91 39.78 15.04
C TRP A 57 -4.05 39.22 15.92
N ASN A 58 -4.78 40.12 16.57
CA ASN A 58 -5.96 39.82 17.39
C ASN A 58 -5.72 38.75 18.47
N ALA A 59 -4.59 38.81 19.16
CA ALA A 59 -4.36 37.95 20.33
C ALA A 59 -5.34 38.27 21.47
N LEU A 60 -5.68 37.24 22.24
CA LEU A 60 -6.46 37.38 23.48
C LEU A 60 -5.67 36.79 24.65
N PRO A 61 -5.82 37.28 25.90
CA PRO A 61 -6.66 38.40 26.34
C PRO A 61 -6.04 39.78 26.05
N VAL A 62 -4.76 39.83 25.72
CA VAL A 62 -4.06 41.08 25.36
C VAL A 62 -3.83 41.09 23.85
N ASN A 63 -4.29 42.13 23.19
CA ASN A 63 -4.09 42.27 21.75
C ASN A 63 -2.61 42.38 21.41
N LEU A 64 -2.04 41.35 20.77
CA LEU A 64 -0.70 41.36 20.22
C LEU A 64 -0.78 41.39 18.69
N GLU A 65 -0.01 42.28 18.12
CA GLU A 65 0.09 42.45 16.67
C GLU A 65 1.56 42.63 16.26
N THR A 66 1.88 42.23 15.04
CA THR A 66 3.21 42.48 14.48
C THR A 66 3.10 43.18 13.11
N SER A 67 4.12 43.95 12.76
CA SER A 67 4.22 44.55 11.43
C SER A 67 4.68 43.54 10.40
N TYR A 68 4.15 43.62 9.18
CA TYR A 68 4.57 42.80 8.05
C TYR A 68 6.08 42.93 7.77
N PRO A 69 6.82 41.86 7.47
CA PRO A 69 6.37 40.48 7.23
C PRO A 69 6.31 39.57 8.49
N GLY A 70 6.27 40.13 9.68
CA GLY A 70 6.17 39.38 10.93
C GLY A 70 7.49 39.17 11.64
N LYS A 71 7.53 38.22 12.56
CA LYS A 71 8.71 37.82 13.35
C LYS A 71 9.34 36.59 12.75
N THR A 72 10.65 36.53 12.70
CA THR A 72 11.41 35.34 12.33
C THR A 72 11.12 34.24 13.34
N MET A 73 10.81 33.06 12.87
CA MET A 73 10.61 31.89 13.71
C MET A 73 11.97 31.24 14.06
N THR A 74 12.03 30.60 15.21
CA THR A 74 13.25 29.95 15.72
C THR A 74 13.36 28.54 15.17
N PRO A 75 14.46 28.15 14.51
CA PRO A 75 14.65 26.77 14.04
C PRO A 75 14.79 25.81 15.23
N GLU A 76 14.19 24.62 15.13
CA GLU A 76 14.24 23.57 16.15
C GLU A 76 14.67 22.19 15.61
N GLY A 77 15.14 22.11 14.35
CA GLY A 77 15.53 20.87 13.66
C GLY A 77 14.41 20.26 12.83
N ASP A 78 14.76 19.27 11.98
CA ASP A 78 13.83 18.54 11.10
C ASP A 78 12.93 19.44 10.23
N ASN A 79 13.48 20.57 9.78
CA ASN A 79 12.78 21.62 9.04
C ASN A 79 11.61 22.29 9.79
N TYR A 80 11.49 22.08 11.11
CA TYR A 80 10.52 22.80 11.92
C TYR A 80 11.10 24.09 12.49
N TYR A 81 10.22 25.10 12.60
CA TYR A 81 10.49 26.41 13.18
C TYR A 81 9.38 26.74 14.18
N LYS A 82 9.73 27.20 15.39
CA LYS A 82 8.73 27.50 16.41
C LYS A 82 8.60 28.98 16.72
N TYR A 83 7.41 29.32 17.20
CA TYR A 83 7.11 30.60 17.80
C TYR A 83 6.13 30.44 18.97
N THR A 84 6.41 31.09 20.13
CA THR A 84 5.56 30.98 21.33
C THR A 84 4.92 32.32 21.66
N PHE A 85 3.64 32.30 21.90
CA PHE A 85 2.83 33.42 22.39
C PHE A 85 2.53 33.19 23.87
N SER A 86 3.40 33.73 24.73
CA SER A 86 3.24 33.65 26.17
C SER A 86 1.99 34.42 26.61
N ASN A 87 1.16 33.82 27.47
CA ASN A 87 -0.06 34.44 28.02
C ASN A 87 -1.15 34.74 26.97
N SER A 88 -1.15 34.09 25.81
CA SER A 88 -2.23 34.20 24.83
C SER A 88 -3.12 32.97 24.87
N THR A 89 -4.43 33.19 24.83
CA THR A 89 -5.44 32.11 24.79
C THR A 89 -6.03 31.92 23.41
N LYS A 90 -5.82 32.89 22.51
CA LYS A 90 -6.20 32.82 21.08
C LYS A 90 -5.33 33.76 20.27
N ILE A 91 -4.96 33.40 19.04
CA ILE A 91 -4.19 34.22 18.12
C ILE A 91 -4.60 33.91 16.66
N ASN A 92 -4.64 34.95 15.83
CA ASN A 92 -4.72 34.81 14.36
C ASN A 92 -3.32 34.99 13.79
N MET A 93 -2.94 34.20 12.80
CA MET A 93 -1.61 34.21 12.22
C MET A 93 -1.59 33.78 10.76
N LEU A 94 -0.49 34.06 10.09
CA LEU A 94 -0.08 33.43 8.84
C LEU A 94 1.45 33.30 8.79
N PHE A 95 1.93 32.33 8.03
CA PHE A 95 3.35 32.10 7.81
C PHE A 95 3.78 32.72 6.47
N ILE A 96 5.00 33.25 6.42
CA ILE A 96 5.54 33.88 5.19
C ILE A 96 6.92 33.27 4.93
N VAL A 97 7.11 32.72 3.73
CA VAL A 97 8.37 32.13 3.26
C VAL A 97 8.65 32.67 1.86
N ASN A 98 9.84 33.22 1.65
CA ASN A 98 10.24 33.77 0.35
C ASN A 98 9.20 34.69 -0.29
N GLY A 99 8.46 35.46 0.54
CA GLY A 99 7.42 36.39 0.11
C GLY A 99 6.06 35.74 -0.19
N LYS A 100 5.92 34.41 -0.10
CA LYS A 100 4.65 33.70 -0.21
C LYS A 100 3.99 33.59 1.16
N GLN A 101 2.67 33.71 1.22
CA GLN A 101 1.88 33.65 2.46
C GLN A 101 1.07 32.36 2.51
N SER A 102 0.95 31.77 3.71
CA SER A 102 -0.06 30.76 3.98
C SER A 102 -1.48 31.33 3.98
N ALA A 103 -2.49 30.49 4.14
CA ALA A 103 -3.83 30.93 4.53
C ALA A 103 -3.81 31.65 5.88
N GLU A 104 -4.89 32.38 6.20
CA GLU A 104 -5.12 32.94 7.52
C GLU A 104 -5.52 31.82 8.49
N LEU A 105 -4.83 31.71 9.60
CA LEU A 105 -4.95 30.62 10.57
C LEU A 105 -5.31 31.15 11.95
N THR A 106 -6.02 30.36 12.74
CA THR A 106 -6.37 30.70 14.12
C THR A 106 -6.04 29.52 15.03
N ARG A 107 -5.42 29.81 16.23
CA ARG A 107 -5.23 28.79 17.26
C ARG A 107 -5.58 29.31 18.65
N ASN A 108 -6.02 28.36 19.47
CA ASN A 108 -6.26 28.58 20.91
C ASN A 108 -5.08 28.03 21.72
N THR A 109 -5.13 28.21 23.05
CA THR A 109 -4.13 27.68 24.00
C THR A 109 -3.73 26.25 23.67
N GLY A 110 -2.41 25.98 23.67
CA GLY A 110 -1.84 24.67 23.39
C GLY A 110 -0.58 24.73 22.54
N GLU A 111 -0.04 23.58 22.27
CA GLU A 111 1.13 23.39 21.39
C GLU A 111 0.66 22.74 20.09
N TRP A 112 1.04 23.32 18.95
CA TRP A 112 0.46 23.01 17.66
C TRP A 112 1.52 22.92 16.58
N TRP A 113 1.51 21.87 15.77
CA TRP A 113 2.38 21.69 14.61
C TRP A 113 1.58 21.94 13.32
N TYR A 114 2.17 22.70 12.39
CA TYR A 114 1.57 23.00 11.09
C TYR A 114 2.47 22.49 9.95
N LYS A 115 1.99 21.50 9.21
CA LYS A 115 2.66 20.90 8.06
C LYS A 115 1.66 20.58 6.97
N GLY A 116 2.01 20.82 5.68
CA GLY A 116 1.15 20.48 4.54
C GLY A 116 -0.24 21.13 4.58
N SER A 117 -0.34 22.36 5.11
CA SER A 117 -1.61 23.09 5.30
C SER A 117 -2.54 22.53 6.38
N LYS A 118 -2.07 21.59 7.20
CA LYS A 118 -2.82 20.97 8.31
C LYS A 118 -2.19 21.26 9.67
N TRP A 119 -3.02 21.15 10.73
CA TRP A 119 -2.59 21.29 12.11
C TRP A 119 -2.59 19.95 12.83
N TYR A 120 -1.62 19.75 13.71
CA TYR A 120 -1.46 18.56 14.56
C TYR A 120 -1.27 18.99 16.01
N ASP A 121 -1.70 18.18 16.94
CA ASP A 121 -1.55 18.36 18.39
C ASP A 121 -0.23 17.79 18.94
N LYS A 122 0.54 17.09 18.11
CA LYS A 122 1.89 16.58 18.40
C LYS A 122 2.75 16.71 17.14
N LYS A 123 4.07 16.68 17.27
CA LYS A 123 5.00 16.78 16.13
C LYS A 123 4.73 15.63 15.14
N PRO A 124 4.32 15.94 13.90
CA PRO A 124 4.23 14.92 12.86
C PRO A 124 5.61 14.31 12.61
N THR A 125 5.72 13.01 12.73
CA THR A 125 6.96 12.27 12.44
C THR A 125 7.02 11.96 10.95
N PRO A 126 8.10 12.33 10.24
CA PRO A 126 8.32 11.85 8.87
C PRO A 126 8.81 10.40 8.88
N GLY A 127 8.28 9.59 8.00
CA GLY A 127 8.72 8.20 7.81
C GLY A 127 7.95 7.19 8.64
N PRO A 128 8.27 5.90 8.54
CA PRO A 128 7.60 4.85 9.31
C PRO A 128 7.58 5.24 10.78
N GLY A 129 6.39 5.17 11.39
CA GLY A 129 6.13 5.65 12.75
C GLY A 129 7.13 5.08 13.76
N PRO A 130 7.45 5.83 14.84
CA PRO A 130 8.55 5.49 15.76
C PRO A 130 8.38 4.16 16.50
N ASP A 131 7.22 3.52 16.41
CA ASP A 131 6.90 2.29 17.12
C ASP A 131 6.91 1.04 16.25
N VAL A 132 7.31 1.13 14.95
CA VAL A 132 7.44 -0.03 14.08
C VAL A 132 8.90 -0.46 13.98
N ASP A 133 9.37 -1.26 14.95
CA ASP A 133 10.75 -1.76 15.02
C ASP A 133 11.16 -2.70 13.86
N ARG A 134 10.20 -3.12 13.03
CA ARG A 134 10.43 -4.05 11.91
C ARG A 134 10.90 -3.30 10.66
N THR A 135 12.18 -3.38 10.36
CA THR A 135 12.79 -2.76 9.18
C THR A 135 12.80 -3.66 7.94
N ASP A 136 12.62 -4.96 8.10
CA ASP A 136 12.55 -5.94 7.03
C ASP A 136 11.08 -6.36 6.83
N PHE A 137 10.50 -6.02 5.69
CA PHE A 137 9.07 -6.26 5.42
C PHE A 137 8.69 -7.76 5.39
N ARG A 138 9.68 -8.66 5.27
CA ARG A 138 9.45 -10.12 5.40
C ARG A 138 9.04 -10.53 6.82
N GLU A 139 9.22 -9.67 7.80
CA GLU A 139 8.71 -9.88 9.17
C GLU A 139 7.20 -9.70 9.27
N ASP A 140 6.60 -9.04 8.28
CA ASP A 140 5.19 -8.69 8.26
C ASP A 140 4.31 -9.77 7.63
N SER A 141 3.03 -9.68 7.90
CA SER A 141 1.94 -10.35 7.22
C SER A 141 0.85 -9.34 6.89
N ILE A 142 0.26 -9.45 5.72
CA ILE A 142 -0.60 -8.43 5.12
C ILE A 142 -2.06 -8.85 5.20
N TYR A 143 -2.94 -7.95 5.66
CA TYR A 143 -4.38 -8.05 5.52
C TYR A 143 -4.84 -7.07 4.44
N PHE A 144 -5.41 -7.57 3.35
CA PHE A 144 -5.79 -6.78 2.18
C PHE A 144 -7.27 -6.43 2.19
N VAL A 145 -7.61 -5.16 2.00
CA VAL A 145 -8.99 -4.67 1.98
C VAL A 145 -9.28 -3.78 0.77
N ILE A 146 -10.52 -3.85 0.27
CA ILE A 146 -11.11 -2.77 -0.52
C ILE A 146 -11.71 -1.80 0.48
N THR A 147 -11.17 -0.58 0.58
CA THR A 147 -11.53 0.41 1.60
C THR A 147 -13.05 0.64 1.64
N THR A 148 -13.66 0.89 0.50
CA THR A 148 -15.11 1.16 0.37
C THR A 148 -16.01 -0.02 0.75
N ARG A 149 -15.46 -1.23 0.87
CA ARG A 149 -16.23 -2.46 1.11
C ARG A 149 -15.94 -3.09 2.48
N PHE A 150 -15.03 -2.50 3.27
CA PHE A 150 -14.59 -3.10 4.52
C PHE A 150 -15.47 -2.72 5.72
N TYR A 151 -15.50 -1.45 6.12
CA TYR A 151 -16.35 -0.96 7.19
C TYR A 151 -16.71 0.51 6.99
N ASP A 152 -17.95 0.86 7.28
CA ASP A 152 -18.57 2.17 7.17
C ASP A 152 -18.51 2.87 8.55
N GLY A 153 -17.53 3.75 8.72
CA GLY A 153 -17.30 4.47 9.97
C GLY A 153 -18.08 5.78 10.04
N ASP A 154 -18.19 6.49 8.91
CA ASP A 154 -18.96 7.73 8.81
C ASP A 154 -20.05 7.62 7.72
N LYS A 155 -21.25 7.31 8.14
CA LYS A 155 -22.42 7.19 7.24
C LYS A 155 -22.78 8.47 6.50
N SER A 156 -22.22 9.62 6.89
CA SER A 156 -22.54 10.91 6.27
C SER A 156 -21.74 11.14 4.98
N ASN A 157 -20.63 10.39 4.76
CA ASN A 157 -19.83 10.45 3.56
C ASN A 157 -20.18 9.38 2.50
N ASN A 158 -21.15 8.52 2.79
CA ASN A 158 -21.64 7.53 1.84
C ASN A 158 -22.21 8.20 0.59
N VAL A 159 -21.68 7.84 -0.57
CA VAL A 159 -22.11 8.44 -1.84
C VAL A 159 -22.72 7.39 -2.75
N HIS A 160 -23.95 7.63 -3.13
CA HIS A 160 -24.66 6.87 -4.15
C HIS A 160 -24.38 7.50 -5.52
N CYS A 161 -23.28 7.07 -6.13
CA CYS A 161 -22.79 7.69 -7.36
C CYS A 161 -23.72 7.48 -8.55
N TRP A 162 -23.59 8.31 -9.57
CA TRP A 162 -24.49 8.37 -10.72
C TRP A 162 -24.65 7.05 -11.49
N ASP A 163 -23.68 6.17 -11.49
CA ASP A 163 -23.68 4.86 -12.16
C ASP A 163 -23.97 3.66 -11.24
N ASP A 164 -24.08 3.87 -9.94
CA ASP A 164 -24.55 2.84 -8.98
C ASP A 164 -25.91 2.24 -9.35
N LYS A 165 -26.79 3.07 -9.90
CA LYS A 165 -28.12 2.66 -10.35
C LYS A 165 -28.08 1.57 -11.40
N LYS A 166 -27.04 1.53 -12.23
CA LYS A 166 -26.86 0.47 -13.24
C LYS A 166 -26.60 -0.88 -12.60
N ALA A 167 -25.86 -0.91 -11.48
CA ALA A 167 -25.59 -2.11 -10.70
C ALA A 167 -26.78 -2.57 -9.86
N ASN A 168 -27.80 -1.73 -9.67
CA ASN A 168 -28.94 -1.93 -8.75
C ASN A 168 -28.48 -2.10 -7.29
N ASN A 169 -27.43 -1.42 -6.87
CA ASN A 169 -27.07 -1.32 -5.47
C ASN A 169 -28.21 -0.62 -4.70
N PRO A 170 -28.65 -1.15 -3.54
CA PRO A 170 -29.66 -0.46 -2.73
C PRO A 170 -29.08 0.77 -2.04
N ASP A 171 -29.92 1.74 -1.65
CA ASP A 171 -29.52 2.94 -0.94
C ASP A 171 -28.76 2.67 0.38
N SER A 172 -28.99 1.49 0.97
CA SER A 172 -28.27 1.04 2.18
C SER A 172 -26.89 0.44 1.91
N ASP A 173 -26.53 0.21 0.65
CA ASP A 173 -25.25 -0.38 0.24
C ASP A 173 -24.75 0.27 -1.07
N PRO A 174 -24.44 1.59 -1.07
CA PRO A 174 -23.83 2.24 -2.21
C PRO A 174 -22.42 1.67 -2.47
N ALA A 175 -21.89 1.85 -3.68
CA ALA A 175 -20.54 1.35 -4.00
C ALA A 175 -19.47 2.00 -3.10
N TRP A 176 -19.59 3.30 -2.86
CA TRP A 176 -18.76 4.05 -1.89
C TRP A 176 -19.45 4.05 -0.52
N ARG A 177 -19.10 3.08 0.33
CA ARG A 177 -19.71 2.88 1.64
C ARG A 177 -18.71 2.86 2.79
N GLY A 178 -17.61 2.11 2.65
CA GLY A 178 -16.53 2.09 3.63
C GLY A 178 -15.57 3.26 3.44
N ASP A 179 -14.86 3.66 4.49
CA ASP A 179 -14.07 4.87 4.57
C ASP A 179 -12.84 4.73 5.51
N PHE A 180 -12.03 5.77 5.64
CA PHE A 180 -10.87 5.77 6.53
C PHE A 180 -11.26 5.70 8.01
N GLN A 181 -12.37 6.33 8.41
CA GLN A 181 -12.88 6.19 9.77
C GLN A 181 -13.21 4.73 10.09
N GLY A 182 -13.83 4.03 9.16
CA GLY A 182 -14.15 2.61 9.29
C GLY A 182 -12.92 1.72 9.39
N LEU A 183 -11.88 2.02 8.62
CA LEU A 183 -10.60 1.33 8.76
C LEU A 183 -9.99 1.57 10.14
N ILE A 184 -9.92 2.82 10.61
CA ILE A 184 -9.42 3.21 11.93
C ILE A 184 -10.18 2.45 13.03
N ASP A 185 -11.50 2.43 12.97
CA ASP A 185 -12.36 1.76 13.95
C ASP A 185 -12.13 0.24 14.04
N LYS A 186 -11.65 -0.37 12.96
CA LYS A 186 -11.49 -1.84 12.85
C LYS A 186 -10.02 -2.32 12.76
N LEU A 187 -9.04 -1.45 13.00
CA LEU A 187 -7.63 -1.87 13.08
C LEU A 187 -7.41 -2.94 14.16
N ASP A 188 -8.10 -2.87 15.28
CA ASP A 188 -8.00 -3.88 16.34
C ASP A 188 -8.55 -5.25 15.92
N TYR A 189 -9.47 -5.33 14.96
CA TYR A 189 -9.88 -6.59 14.35
C TYR A 189 -8.73 -7.24 13.55
N ILE A 190 -8.06 -6.46 12.73
CA ILE A 190 -6.91 -6.93 11.92
C ILE A 190 -5.76 -7.38 12.85
N LYS A 191 -5.47 -6.59 13.88
CA LYS A 191 -4.48 -6.90 14.90
C LYS A 191 -4.86 -8.14 15.73
N ALA A 192 -6.15 -8.36 16.00
CA ALA A 192 -6.65 -9.56 16.67
C ALA A 192 -6.44 -10.85 15.87
N LEU A 193 -6.49 -10.78 14.54
CA LEU A 193 -6.09 -11.86 13.64
C LEU A 193 -4.56 -12.08 13.58
N GLY A 194 -3.77 -11.12 14.10
CA GLY A 194 -2.32 -11.18 14.18
C GLY A 194 -1.58 -10.55 12.99
N PHE A 195 -2.27 -9.92 12.05
CA PHE A 195 -1.65 -9.24 10.91
C PHE A 195 -0.95 -7.95 11.34
N THR A 196 0.16 -7.66 10.68
CA THR A 196 1.08 -6.56 11.03
C THR A 196 1.17 -5.47 9.97
N ALA A 197 0.52 -5.66 8.83
CA ALA A 197 0.38 -4.66 7.78
C ALA A 197 -1.04 -4.72 7.18
N ILE A 198 -1.53 -3.57 6.76
CA ILE A 198 -2.77 -3.43 6.01
C ILE A 198 -2.47 -2.96 4.59
N TRP A 199 -2.96 -3.69 3.58
CA TRP A 199 -2.95 -3.25 2.19
C TRP A 199 -4.32 -2.68 1.84
N ILE A 200 -4.36 -1.43 1.42
CA ILE A 200 -5.57 -0.72 1.00
C ILE A 200 -5.52 -0.44 -0.50
N THR A 201 -6.69 -0.53 -1.16
CA THR A 201 -6.84 -0.14 -2.57
C THR A 201 -6.45 1.32 -2.81
N PRO A 202 -6.17 1.75 -4.07
CA PRO A 202 -5.69 3.10 -4.34
C PRO A 202 -6.56 4.18 -3.71
N VAL A 203 -5.91 5.15 -3.06
CA VAL A 203 -6.60 6.23 -2.34
C VAL A 203 -6.85 7.46 -3.19
N VAL A 204 -6.34 7.46 -4.42
CA VAL A 204 -6.35 8.61 -5.33
C VAL A 204 -7.74 8.91 -5.88
N SER A 205 -7.95 10.14 -6.31
CA SER A 205 -9.23 10.61 -6.80
C SER A 205 -9.65 9.95 -8.12
N ASN A 206 -10.90 9.48 -8.17
CA ASN A 206 -11.53 8.85 -9.34
C ASN A 206 -12.74 9.67 -9.81
N ALA A 207 -12.94 9.77 -11.11
CA ALA A 207 -14.01 10.57 -11.70
C ALA A 207 -15.32 9.80 -11.88
N SER A 208 -15.27 8.48 -12.02
CA SER A 208 -16.45 7.63 -12.10
C SER A 208 -16.96 7.25 -10.71
N GLY A 209 -18.26 7.12 -10.58
CA GLY A 209 -18.88 6.71 -9.33
C GLY A 209 -18.69 5.24 -9.02
N TYR A 210 -18.61 4.39 -10.03
CA TYR A 210 -18.44 2.95 -9.86
C TYR A 210 -16.97 2.53 -9.69
N ASP A 211 -16.02 3.47 -9.77
CA ASP A 211 -14.60 3.24 -9.51
C ASP A 211 -14.28 3.16 -8.01
N TYR A 212 -15.19 2.61 -7.23
CA TYR A 212 -15.09 2.42 -5.77
C TYR A 212 -13.84 1.66 -5.33
N HIS A 213 -13.19 0.98 -6.25
CA HIS A 213 -11.94 0.25 -6.01
C HIS A 213 -10.68 1.11 -6.19
N GLY A 214 -10.79 2.32 -6.77
CA GLY A 214 -9.69 3.30 -6.83
C GLY A 214 -8.73 3.19 -8.01
N TYR A 215 -8.87 2.21 -8.91
CA TYR A 215 -7.86 1.94 -9.97
C TYR A 215 -7.96 2.81 -11.22
N HIS A 216 -8.99 3.63 -11.36
CA HIS A 216 -9.18 4.48 -12.54
C HIS A 216 -8.94 5.95 -12.20
N ALA A 217 -7.71 6.25 -11.79
CA ALA A 217 -7.34 7.57 -11.31
C ALA A 217 -7.70 8.70 -12.28
N PHE A 218 -8.24 9.77 -11.70
CA PHE A 218 -8.41 11.08 -12.35
C PHE A 218 -7.34 12.08 -11.88
N ASP A 219 -6.86 11.94 -10.65
CA ASP A 219 -5.81 12.79 -10.08
C ASP A 219 -5.00 11.98 -9.07
N PHE A 220 -3.77 11.63 -9.42
CA PHE A 220 -2.86 10.87 -8.55
C PHE A 220 -2.40 11.67 -7.33
N GLY A 221 -2.43 12.99 -7.39
CA GLY A 221 -1.94 13.86 -6.34
C GLY A 221 -2.94 14.18 -5.24
N THR A 222 -4.20 13.77 -5.40
CA THR A 222 -5.30 14.10 -4.49
C THR A 222 -5.95 12.83 -3.96
N VAL A 223 -6.11 12.75 -2.63
CA VAL A 223 -6.90 11.68 -2.00
C VAL A 223 -8.37 11.89 -2.32
N ASP A 224 -9.08 10.80 -2.64
CA ASP A 224 -10.50 10.90 -2.97
C ASP A 224 -11.31 11.29 -1.72
N PRO A 225 -12.10 12.40 -1.78
CA PRO A 225 -12.81 12.90 -0.61
C PRO A 225 -13.90 11.95 -0.09
N ARG A 226 -14.29 10.94 -0.86
CA ARG A 226 -15.24 9.91 -0.42
C ARG A 226 -14.67 8.93 0.60
N TYR A 227 -13.34 8.89 0.77
CA TYR A 227 -12.69 8.14 1.83
C TYR A 227 -12.56 8.94 3.14
N GLU A 228 -12.62 10.27 3.07
CA GLU A 228 -12.25 11.16 4.17
C GLU A 228 -13.48 11.68 4.94
N SER A 229 -13.30 11.91 6.23
CA SER A 229 -14.26 12.60 7.10
C SER A 229 -13.54 13.45 8.14
N GLU A 230 -14.29 14.24 8.93
CA GLU A 230 -13.70 15.08 9.98
C GLU A 230 -12.95 14.22 11.01
N GLY A 231 -11.62 14.40 11.11
CA GLY A 231 -10.75 13.64 12.03
C GLY A 231 -10.34 12.26 11.52
N ALA A 232 -10.62 11.94 10.26
CA ALA A 232 -10.21 10.70 9.61
C ALA A 232 -9.81 10.95 8.14
N ASP A 233 -8.79 11.77 7.95
CA ASP A 233 -8.13 11.91 6.66
C ASP A 233 -7.08 10.81 6.46
N TYR A 234 -6.41 10.80 5.30
CA TYR A 234 -5.43 9.76 4.99
C TYR A 234 -4.22 9.77 5.96
N GLN A 235 -3.79 10.95 6.42
CA GLN A 235 -2.72 11.04 7.41
C GLN A 235 -3.18 10.48 8.77
N ASP A 236 -4.43 10.70 9.15
CA ASP A 236 -5.00 10.16 10.39
C ASP A 236 -5.05 8.62 10.34
N LEU A 237 -5.42 8.04 9.19
CA LEU A 237 -5.35 6.58 9.00
C LEU A 237 -3.92 6.06 9.14
N ILE A 238 -2.93 6.66 8.46
CA ILE A 238 -1.52 6.25 8.55
C ILE A 238 -1.05 6.30 10.01
N ASN A 239 -1.35 7.39 10.72
CA ASN A 239 -0.99 7.56 12.13
C ASN A 239 -1.63 6.48 13.00
N ALA A 240 -2.93 6.21 12.82
CA ALA A 240 -3.66 5.20 13.58
C ALA A 240 -3.12 3.79 13.36
N VAL A 241 -2.75 3.44 12.11
CA VAL A 241 -2.10 2.16 11.78
C VAL A 241 -0.76 2.03 12.50
N HIS A 242 0.07 3.08 12.47
CA HIS A 242 1.36 3.09 13.17
C HIS A 242 1.21 3.02 14.69
N GLU A 243 0.23 3.70 15.28
CA GLU A 243 -0.08 3.60 16.72
C GLU A 243 -0.44 2.17 17.16
N LYS A 244 -0.98 1.37 16.26
CA LYS A 244 -1.21 -0.07 16.50
C LYS A 244 0.04 -0.93 16.31
N GLY A 245 1.19 -0.36 15.92
CA GLY A 245 2.42 -1.07 15.56
C GLY A 245 2.30 -1.82 14.23
N MET A 246 1.41 -1.38 13.35
CA MET A 246 1.16 -1.94 12.02
C MET A 246 1.77 -1.04 10.93
N LYS A 247 1.86 -1.56 9.71
CA LYS A 247 2.34 -0.85 8.52
C LYS A 247 1.23 -0.63 7.50
N VAL A 248 1.36 0.44 6.70
CA VAL A 248 0.47 0.75 5.58
C VAL A 248 1.14 0.33 4.26
N VAL A 249 0.45 -0.51 3.50
CA VAL A 249 0.74 -0.79 2.09
C VAL A 249 -0.28 -0.04 1.26
N GLN A 250 0.15 0.98 0.53
CA GLN A 250 -0.70 1.70 -0.41
C GLN A 250 -0.63 1.04 -1.79
N ASP A 251 -1.79 0.75 -2.36
CA ASP A 251 -1.87 0.38 -3.77
C ASP A 251 -1.65 1.62 -4.64
N ILE A 252 -0.81 1.50 -5.65
CA ILE A 252 -0.51 2.58 -6.60
C ILE A 252 -0.67 2.11 -8.03
N VAL A 253 -1.12 3.00 -8.90
CA VAL A 253 -1.25 2.76 -10.34
C VAL A 253 -0.28 3.67 -11.08
N TRP A 254 0.66 3.10 -11.83
CA TRP A 254 1.65 3.86 -12.60
C TRP A 254 1.48 3.69 -14.11
N ASN A 255 0.79 2.62 -14.53
CA ASN A 255 0.59 2.24 -15.92
C ASN A 255 -0.48 3.05 -16.65
N HIS A 256 -1.60 3.36 -15.99
CA HIS A 256 -2.78 3.94 -16.66
C HIS A 256 -3.52 4.95 -15.77
N SER A 257 -4.36 5.75 -16.41
CA SER A 257 -5.39 6.56 -15.74
C SER A 257 -6.79 6.10 -16.16
N GLY A 258 -7.81 6.64 -15.49
CA GLY A 258 -9.20 6.47 -15.92
C GLY A 258 -9.48 7.09 -17.29
N ASN A 259 -10.62 6.71 -17.90
CA ASN A 259 -11.02 7.22 -19.22
C ASN A 259 -11.41 8.72 -19.21
N PHE A 260 -11.54 9.34 -18.04
CA PHE A 260 -11.75 10.79 -17.90
C PHE A 260 -10.46 11.59 -18.07
N GLY A 261 -9.30 10.92 -18.19
CA GLY A 261 -7.99 11.52 -18.28
C GLY A 261 -7.49 11.99 -16.91
N GLU A 262 -6.21 11.90 -16.72
CA GLU A 262 -5.58 12.38 -15.50
C GLU A 262 -5.41 13.90 -15.56
N ALA A 263 -5.67 14.58 -14.46
CA ALA A 263 -5.82 16.02 -14.39
C ALA A 263 -4.59 16.80 -14.88
N GLU A 264 -3.38 16.34 -14.57
CA GLU A 264 -2.11 16.96 -14.97
C GLU A 264 -1.61 16.49 -16.35
N LEU A 265 -2.06 15.31 -16.81
CA LEU A 265 -1.61 14.73 -18.07
C LEU A 265 -2.50 15.09 -19.27
N CYS A 266 -3.79 15.33 -19.06
CA CYS A 266 -4.73 15.56 -20.16
C CYS A 266 -5.59 16.81 -20.06
N HIS A 267 -5.79 17.42 -18.90
CA HIS A 267 -6.53 18.66 -18.68
C HIS A 267 -7.92 18.76 -19.36
N MET A 268 -8.63 17.65 -19.52
CA MET A 268 -9.95 17.65 -20.14
C MET A 268 -11.01 18.35 -19.30
N PHE A 269 -10.89 18.23 -17.98
CA PHE A 269 -11.85 18.75 -17.02
C PHE A 269 -11.15 19.59 -15.96
N ASP A 270 -11.87 20.61 -15.47
CA ASP A 270 -11.52 21.35 -14.26
C ASP A 270 -12.20 20.66 -13.08
N LYS A 271 -11.45 19.83 -12.38
CA LYS A 271 -11.95 19.16 -11.18
C LYS A 271 -11.91 20.10 -9.99
N GLN A 272 -13.05 20.33 -9.38
CA GLN A 272 -13.17 21.01 -8.09
C GLN A 272 -14.21 20.27 -7.24
N TYR A 273 -13.80 19.23 -6.55
CA TYR A 273 -14.65 18.59 -5.55
C TYR A 273 -14.78 19.51 -4.35
N SER A 274 -15.85 20.28 -4.30
CA SER A 274 -16.15 21.17 -3.17
C SER A 274 -16.90 20.44 -2.06
N THR A 275 -17.69 19.44 -2.41
CA THR A 275 -18.46 18.59 -1.48
C THR A 275 -18.64 17.19 -2.05
N LEU A 276 -18.99 16.22 -1.20
CA LEU A 276 -19.33 14.85 -1.65
C LEU A 276 -20.51 14.82 -2.61
N LYS A 277 -21.45 15.79 -2.49
CA LYS A 277 -22.59 15.92 -3.38
C LYS A 277 -22.17 16.16 -4.84
N ASP A 278 -21.02 16.79 -5.06
CA ASP A 278 -20.50 17.02 -6.41
C ASP A 278 -20.15 15.71 -7.13
N LEU A 279 -20.02 14.61 -6.39
CA LEU A 279 -19.71 13.27 -6.90
C LEU A 279 -20.94 12.40 -7.18
N GLU A 280 -22.14 12.85 -6.82
CA GLU A 280 -23.39 12.12 -7.06
C GLU A 280 -23.80 12.12 -8.53
N THR A 281 -23.27 13.02 -9.35
CA THR A 281 -23.63 13.19 -10.75
C THR A 281 -22.40 13.29 -11.65
N ALA A 282 -22.54 12.86 -12.92
CA ALA A 282 -21.49 13.03 -13.93
C ALA A 282 -21.15 14.50 -14.22
N ASP A 283 -22.05 15.44 -13.91
CA ASP A 283 -21.86 16.88 -14.09
C ASP A 283 -20.94 17.51 -13.04
N SER A 284 -20.48 16.75 -12.06
CA SER A 284 -19.44 17.16 -11.09
C SER A 284 -18.12 17.52 -11.77
N LEU A 285 -17.86 16.95 -12.96
CA LEU A 285 -16.70 17.27 -13.76
C LEU A 285 -17.00 18.39 -14.76
N VAL A 286 -16.51 19.58 -14.48
CA VAL A 286 -16.64 20.74 -15.36
C VAL A 286 -15.62 20.65 -16.49
N ILE A 287 -16.09 20.72 -17.73
CA ILE A 287 -15.19 20.72 -18.91
C ILE A 287 -14.27 21.94 -18.84
N ASN A 288 -12.96 21.70 -18.92
CA ASN A 288 -11.97 22.76 -19.04
C ASN A 288 -12.15 23.49 -20.40
N PRO A 289 -12.52 24.79 -20.41
CA PRO A 289 -12.77 25.53 -21.65
C PRO A 289 -11.49 25.64 -22.53
N ASP A 290 -10.34 25.57 -21.94
CA ASP A 290 -9.04 25.60 -22.61
C ASP A 290 -8.46 24.22 -22.89
N GLY A 291 -9.15 23.17 -22.46
CA GLY A 291 -8.72 21.79 -22.58
C GLY A 291 -8.96 21.18 -23.97
N PRO A 292 -8.39 19.99 -24.22
CA PRO A 292 -8.50 19.31 -25.50
C PRO A 292 -9.94 18.90 -25.83
N LEU A 293 -10.76 18.58 -24.84
CA LEU A 293 -12.14 18.15 -25.04
C LEU A 293 -12.99 19.31 -25.58
N ALA A 294 -12.93 20.50 -24.96
CA ALA A 294 -13.65 21.68 -25.41
C ALA A 294 -13.22 22.12 -26.82
N LYS A 295 -11.93 22.07 -27.12
CA LYS A 295 -11.36 22.49 -28.40
C LYS A 295 -11.70 21.54 -29.55
N ASN A 296 -11.72 20.24 -29.30
CA ASN A 296 -11.84 19.23 -30.35
C ASN A 296 -13.20 18.54 -30.42
N VAL A 297 -14.04 18.67 -29.37
CA VAL A 297 -15.36 18.04 -29.26
C VAL A 297 -16.40 19.03 -28.73
N PRO A 298 -16.73 20.09 -29.47
CA PRO A 298 -17.58 21.18 -28.95
C PRO A 298 -19.01 20.77 -28.59
N ASN A 299 -19.46 19.60 -29.05
CA ASN A 299 -20.78 19.05 -28.77
C ASN A 299 -20.76 17.93 -27.72
N TYR A 300 -19.66 17.77 -26.97
CA TYR A 300 -19.47 16.65 -26.03
C TYR A 300 -20.63 16.49 -25.05
N ALA A 301 -21.08 17.56 -24.40
CA ALA A 301 -22.17 17.53 -23.42
C ALA A 301 -23.51 17.00 -23.97
N SER A 302 -23.73 17.08 -25.28
CA SER A 302 -24.95 16.59 -25.94
C SER A 302 -24.83 15.19 -26.53
N GLN A 303 -23.66 14.56 -26.41
CA GLN A 303 -23.44 13.19 -26.88
C GLN A 303 -24.04 12.18 -25.89
N ASN A 304 -24.38 10.99 -26.39
CA ASN A 304 -24.72 9.87 -25.53
C ASN A 304 -23.45 9.35 -24.81
N PRO A 305 -23.57 8.56 -23.71
CA PRO A 305 -22.43 8.10 -22.92
C PRO A 305 -21.33 7.38 -23.71
N ASP A 306 -21.71 6.54 -24.69
CA ASP A 306 -20.72 5.79 -25.51
C ASP A 306 -19.91 6.73 -26.39
N LEU A 307 -20.56 7.75 -26.98
CA LEU A 307 -19.86 8.75 -27.77
C LEU A 307 -19.02 9.69 -26.90
N GLN A 308 -19.48 10.03 -25.70
CA GLN A 308 -18.69 10.78 -24.72
C GLN A 308 -17.41 10.02 -24.35
N TYR A 309 -17.52 8.71 -24.07
CA TYR A 309 -16.38 7.85 -23.81
C TYR A 309 -15.38 7.86 -24.99
N GLN A 310 -15.85 7.63 -26.22
CA GLN A 310 -14.98 7.66 -27.41
C GLN A 310 -14.34 9.04 -27.62
N SER A 311 -15.05 10.12 -27.30
CA SER A 311 -14.55 11.48 -27.41
C SER A 311 -13.42 11.76 -26.40
N ARG A 312 -13.53 11.23 -25.17
CA ARG A 312 -12.47 11.31 -24.16
C ARG A 312 -11.23 10.54 -24.61
N LEU A 313 -11.40 9.28 -25.04
CA LEU A 313 -10.28 8.48 -25.56
C LEU A 313 -9.57 9.17 -26.73
N LYS A 314 -10.34 9.82 -27.63
CA LYS A 314 -9.76 10.57 -28.74
C LYS A 314 -8.84 11.71 -28.28
N CYS A 315 -9.14 12.36 -27.17
CA CYS A 315 -8.31 13.43 -26.61
C CYS A 315 -6.96 12.92 -26.07
N MET A 316 -6.91 11.68 -25.61
CA MET A 316 -5.69 11.07 -25.04
C MET A 316 -4.87 10.27 -26.08
N LYS A 317 -5.51 9.75 -27.14
CA LYS A 317 -4.91 8.74 -28.02
C LYS A 317 -4.78 9.19 -29.48
N THR A 318 -4.90 10.48 -29.79
CA THR A 318 -4.76 10.99 -31.15
C THR A 318 -3.62 11.99 -31.22
N ASP A 319 -2.59 11.72 -32.04
CA ASP A 319 -1.38 12.56 -32.21
C ASP A 319 -1.68 14.06 -32.40
N ALA A 320 -2.74 14.37 -33.13
CA ALA A 320 -3.12 15.76 -33.39
C ALA A 320 -3.72 16.47 -32.16
N ILE A 321 -4.15 15.74 -31.12
CA ILE A 321 -4.80 16.25 -29.92
C ILE A 321 -3.87 16.11 -28.72
N ASP A 322 -3.44 14.90 -28.36
CA ASP A 322 -2.36 14.66 -27.38
C ASP A 322 -1.01 14.77 -28.09
N ASN A 323 -0.66 15.96 -28.52
CA ASN A 323 0.62 16.22 -29.19
C ASN A 323 1.80 16.27 -28.21
N MET A 324 1.57 16.19 -26.92
CA MET A 324 2.59 16.05 -25.88
C MET A 324 2.97 14.59 -25.65
N PHE A 325 2.18 13.66 -26.15
CA PHE A 325 2.38 12.22 -25.97
C PHE A 325 2.51 11.83 -24.49
N ASN A 326 1.58 12.31 -23.67
CA ASN A 326 1.49 11.90 -22.26
C ASN A 326 0.86 10.52 -22.12
N TYR A 327 0.17 10.05 -23.16
CA TYR A 327 -0.40 8.71 -23.29
C TYR A 327 0.20 7.99 -24.49
N HIS A 328 0.21 6.65 -24.44
CA HIS A 328 0.52 5.85 -25.63
C HIS A 328 -0.65 5.85 -26.61
N HIS A 329 -0.34 5.85 -27.91
CA HIS A 329 -1.34 5.87 -28.96
C HIS A 329 -1.44 4.53 -29.71
N ASP A 330 -0.93 3.45 -29.17
CA ASP A 330 -0.79 2.13 -29.80
C ASP A 330 -2.10 1.33 -29.93
N GLY A 331 -3.22 1.87 -29.45
CA GLY A 331 -4.50 1.17 -29.47
C GLY A 331 -4.66 0.18 -28.32
N SER A 332 -5.38 -0.91 -28.54
CA SER A 332 -5.53 -1.96 -27.54
C SER A 332 -4.29 -2.86 -27.52
N MET A 333 -3.90 -3.29 -26.32
CA MET A 333 -2.78 -4.22 -26.17
C MET A 333 -3.06 -5.58 -26.77
N SER A 334 -2.00 -6.34 -27.00
CA SER A 334 -2.02 -7.77 -27.30
C SER A 334 -1.14 -8.49 -26.29
N TYR A 335 -1.69 -9.48 -25.59
CA TYR A 335 -0.93 -10.30 -24.64
C TYR A 335 0.28 -10.96 -25.33
N GLU A 336 1.33 -11.22 -24.55
CA GLU A 336 2.59 -11.85 -24.97
C GLU A 336 3.30 -11.13 -26.14
N SER A 337 3.10 -9.83 -26.24
CA SER A 337 3.80 -8.97 -27.20
C SER A 337 4.21 -7.66 -26.54
N ALA A 338 5.16 -6.93 -27.16
CA ALA A 338 5.60 -5.65 -26.60
C ALA A 338 4.48 -4.62 -26.42
N SER A 339 3.38 -4.73 -27.20
CA SER A 339 2.19 -3.88 -27.03
C SER A 339 1.42 -4.14 -25.73
N GLU A 340 1.74 -5.20 -24.98
CA GLU A 340 1.23 -5.40 -23.64
C GLU A 340 1.69 -4.29 -22.68
N GLN A 341 2.82 -3.63 -23.01
CA GLN A 341 3.44 -2.58 -22.19
C GLN A 341 3.24 -1.16 -22.72
N THR A 342 2.53 -1.00 -23.83
CA THR A 342 2.29 0.31 -24.47
C THR A 342 0.87 0.48 -24.99
N GLY A 343 0.02 -0.53 -24.84
CA GLY A 343 -1.34 -0.53 -25.33
C GLY A 343 -2.37 -0.55 -24.22
N GLN A 344 -3.53 0.01 -24.50
CA GLN A 344 -4.64 0.06 -23.55
C GLN A 344 -5.11 -1.33 -23.15
N MET A 345 -5.03 -1.63 -21.85
CA MET A 345 -5.34 -2.95 -21.28
C MET A 345 -6.85 -3.22 -21.28
N ALA A 346 -7.65 -2.24 -20.84
CA ALA A 346 -9.10 -2.36 -20.72
C ALA A 346 -9.78 -1.01 -21.00
N GLY A 347 -11.12 -1.00 -21.08
CA GLY A 347 -11.89 0.17 -21.45
C GLY A 347 -11.58 1.42 -20.65
N ASP A 348 -11.48 1.29 -19.34
CA ASP A 348 -11.25 2.40 -18.43
C ASP A 348 -9.77 2.60 -18.03
N CYS A 349 -8.85 1.81 -18.57
CA CYS A 349 -7.42 1.87 -18.30
C CYS A 349 -6.68 2.45 -19.50
N VAL A 350 -6.58 3.79 -19.57
CA VAL A 350 -5.89 4.46 -20.68
C VAL A 350 -4.40 4.56 -20.40
N ASP A 351 -3.61 3.96 -21.26
CA ASP A 351 -2.19 3.70 -21.07
C ASP A 351 -1.35 4.98 -21.07
N ILE A 352 -0.58 5.21 -20.01
CA ILE A 352 0.26 6.39 -19.81
C ILE A 352 1.63 6.16 -20.44
N ASN A 353 2.19 7.16 -21.15
CA ASN A 353 3.53 7.09 -21.70
C ASN A 353 4.60 7.24 -20.61
N THR A 354 4.87 6.15 -19.90
CA THR A 354 5.85 6.09 -18.81
C THR A 354 7.29 6.21 -19.28
N GLU A 355 7.56 6.14 -20.59
CA GLU A 355 8.86 6.34 -21.24
C GLU A 355 9.21 7.82 -21.41
N LYS A 356 8.26 8.73 -21.13
CA LYS A 356 8.48 10.17 -21.15
C LYS A 356 8.97 10.66 -19.78
N GLN A 357 10.14 11.32 -19.75
CA GLN A 357 10.76 11.77 -18.48
C GLN A 357 9.83 12.63 -17.63
N GLU A 358 9.15 13.60 -18.26
CA GLU A 358 8.26 14.52 -17.51
C GLU A 358 7.07 13.77 -16.89
N VAL A 359 6.56 12.74 -17.55
CA VAL A 359 5.48 11.88 -17.05
C VAL A 359 6.01 11.00 -15.91
N ALA A 360 7.17 10.37 -16.10
CA ALA A 360 7.80 9.57 -15.04
C ALA A 360 8.13 10.42 -13.80
N ASP A 361 8.65 11.63 -13.99
CA ASP A 361 8.93 12.57 -12.88
C ASP A 361 7.64 13.01 -12.17
N TYR A 362 6.57 13.28 -12.91
CA TYR A 362 5.26 13.61 -12.34
C TYR A 362 4.76 12.47 -11.44
N LEU A 363 4.69 11.24 -11.99
CA LEU A 363 4.18 10.08 -11.27
C LEU A 363 5.03 9.77 -10.03
N THR A 364 6.36 9.72 -10.18
CA THR A 364 7.25 9.40 -9.05
C THR A 364 7.23 10.48 -7.97
N SER A 365 7.21 11.77 -8.34
CA SER A 365 7.13 12.87 -7.36
C SER A 365 5.79 12.91 -6.64
N THR A 366 4.71 12.56 -7.33
CA THR A 366 3.37 12.50 -6.76
C THR A 366 3.25 11.37 -5.75
N TYR A 367 3.72 10.18 -6.10
CA TYR A 367 3.69 9.06 -5.14
C TYR A 367 4.72 9.19 -4.01
N ALA A 368 5.84 9.88 -4.23
CA ALA A 368 6.78 10.19 -3.16
C ALA A 368 6.15 10.98 -2.00
N LYS A 369 5.12 11.80 -2.26
CA LYS A 369 4.38 12.51 -1.21
C LYS A 369 3.70 11.57 -0.22
N TYR A 370 3.20 10.43 -0.69
CA TYR A 370 2.58 9.44 0.19
C TYR A 370 3.62 8.70 1.05
N VAL A 371 4.82 8.44 0.50
CA VAL A 371 5.94 7.93 1.31
C VAL A 371 6.32 8.95 2.39
N ASP A 372 6.38 10.24 2.03
CA ASP A 372 6.67 11.33 2.98
C ASP A 372 5.55 11.50 4.03
N MET A 373 4.31 11.07 3.77
CA MET A 373 3.22 10.99 4.75
C MET A 373 3.39 9.82 5.73
N GLY A 374 4.24 8.82 5.41
CA GLY A 374 4.50 7.66 6.26
C GLY A 374 3.97 6.33 5.72
N VAL A 375 3.61 6.24 4.45
CA VAL A 375 3.32 4.95 3.81
C VAL A 375 4.58 4.08 3.84
N ASP A 376 4.46 2.81 4.26
CA ASP A 376 5.60 1.91 4.50
C ASP A 376 5.95 1.05 3.29
N ALA A 377 4.99 0.85 2.39
CA ALA A 377 5.18 0.02 1.19
C ALA A 377 4.21 0.41 0.08
N PHE A 378 4.61 0.13 -1.16
CA PHE A 378 3.70 0.16 -2.30
C PHE A 378 3.41 -1.24 -2.84
N ARG A 379 2.14 -1.47 -3.20
CA ARG A 379 1.78 -2.48 -4.19
C ARG A 379 1.63 -1.76 -5.53
N LEU A 380 2.45 -2.11 -6.51
CA LEU A 380 2.39 -1.55 -7.86
C LEU A 380 1.40 -2.35 -8.70
N ASP A 381 0.27 -1.73 -8.98
CA ASP A 381 -0.76 -2.28 -9.86
C ASP A 381 -0.23 -2.44 -11.28
N THR A 382 -0.68 -3.51 -11.94
CA THR A 382 -0.37 -3.73 -13.37
C THR A 382 1.11 -3.56 -13.73
N GLU A 383 2.04 -3.94 -12.83
CA GLU A 383 3.48 -3.85 -13.08
C GLU A 383 3.88 -4.58 -14.38
N LYS A 384 3.19 -5.66 -14.74
CA LYS A 384 3.37 -6.38 -15.99
C LYS A 384 3.22 -5.52 -17.23
N HIS A 385 2.37 -4.51 -17.16
CA HIS A 385 2.05 -3.61 -18.28
C HIS A 385 3.00 -2.40 -18.36
N ILE A 386 4.02 -2.35 -17.50
CA ILE A 386 5.12 -1.39 -17.56
C ILE A 386 6.39 -2.13 -17.95
N SER A 387 7.15 -1.60 -18.91
CA SER A 387 8.37 -2.26 -19.36
C SER A 387 9.38 -2.41 -18.21
N ARG A 388 9.95 -3.61 -18.05
CA ARG A 388 11.05 -3.85 -17.09
C ARG A 388 12.19 -2.87 -17.28
N TRP A 389 12.44 -2.48 -18.53
CA TRP A 389 13.46 -1.48 -18.87
C TRP A 389 13.09 -0.11 -18.28
N THR A 390 11.83 0.33 -18.42
CA THR A 390 11.32 1.59 -17.83
C THR A 390 11.36 1.55 -16.32
N LEU A 391 10.88 0.47 -15.71
CA LEU A 391 10.91 0.29 -14.25
C LEU A 391 12.34 0.43 -13.69
N ASN A 392 13.32 -0.23 -14.31
CA ASN A 392 14.71 -0.20 -13.87
C ASN A 392 15.42 1.15 -14.12
N ASN A 393 14.99 1.94 -15.11
CA ASN A 393 15.62 3.22 -15.45
C ASN A 393 14.95 4.45 -14.82
N ALA A 394 13.64 4.38 -14.53
CA ALA A 394 12.88 5.53 -14.06
C ALA A 394 12.19 5.30 -12.71
N PHE A 395 11.45 4.21 -12.53
CA PHE A 395 10.61 4.01 -11.35
C PHE A 395 11.43 3.62 -10.11
N PHE A 396 12.11 2.48 -10.12
CA PHE A 396 12.83 1.99 -8.93
C PHE A 396 13.90 2.98 -8.44
N PRO A 397 14.72 3.62 -9.31
CA PRO A 397 15.71 4.60 -8.86
C PRO A 397 15.12 5.81 -8.11
N ALA A 398 13.85 6.17 -8.40
CA ALA A 398 13.20 7.28 -7.71
C ALA A 398 12.88 6.97 -6.24
N PHE A 399 12.68 5.68 -5.90
CA PHE A 399 12.34 5.22 -4.56
C PHE A 399 13.52 4.60 -3.80
N ASP A 400 14.66 4.33 -4.44
CA ASP A 400 15.88 3.78 -3.80
C ASP A 400 16.41 4.65 -2.65
N LYS A 401 16.03 5.93 -2.60
CA LYS A 401 16.41 6.87 -1.52
C LYS A 401 15.68 6.63 -0.20
N TYR A 402 14.58 5.89 -0.21
CA TYR A 402 13.78 5.63 0.99
C TYR A 402 14.26 4.33 1.65
N GLU A 403 14.93 4.47 2.78
CA GLU A 403 15.45 3.33 3.53
C GLU A 403 14.31 2.46 4.08
N ASN A 404 14.43 1.14 3.95
CA ASN A 404 13.44 0.14 4.39
C ASN A 404 12.05 0.25 3.73
N PHE A 405 11.91 1.02 2.67
CA PHE A 405 10.67 1.10 1.91
C PHE A 405 10.54 -0.12 0.99
N PHE A 406 9.40 -0.81 1.05
CA PHE A 406 9.17 -2.01 0.28
C PHE A 406 8.23 -1.75 -0.90
N ILE A 407 8.54 -2.34 -2.06
CA ILE A 407 7.67 -2.33 -3.23
C ILE A 407 7.46 -3.76 -3.68
N PHE A 408 6.24 -4.11 -4.03
CA PHE A 408 5.93 -5.36 -4.71
C PHE A 408 4.87 -5.13 -5.78
N GLY A 409 4.99 -5.82 -6.89
CA GLY A 409 4.14 -5.53 -8.04
C GLY A 409 3.25 -6.69 -8.49
N GLU A 410 2.21 -6.31 -9.22
CA GLU A 410 1.32 -7.25 -9.87
C GLU A 410 1.85 -7.60 -11.27
N VAL A 411 2.52 -8.73 -11.36
CA VAL A 411 2.91 -9.34 -12.63
C VAL A 411 2.03 -10.55 -12.89
N CYS A 412 0.80 -10.31 -13.34
CA CYS A 412 -0.21 -11.35 -13.52
C CYS A 412 0.17 -12.28 -14.69
N ALA A 413 0.90 -13.35 -14.39
CA ALA A 413 1.13 -14.44 -15.33
C ALA A 413 -0.19 -15.12 -15.67
N ARG A 414 -0.34 -15.61 -16.90
CA ARG A 414 -1.59 -16.27 -17.38
C ARG A 414 -1.52 -17.79 -17.36
N VAL A 415 -0.42 -18.35 -16.88
CA VAL A 415 -0.16 -19.79 -16.81
C VAL A 415 0.29 -20.20 -15.41
N ARG A 416 0.17 -21.50 -15.10
CA ARG A 416 0.48 -22.07 -13.78
C ARG A 416 1.97 -22.17 -13.48
N ASP A 417 2.81 -22.14 -14.48
CA ASP A 417 4.26 -22.19 -14.35
C ASP A 417 4.89 -20.79 -14.39
N VAL A 418 6.17 -20.71 -14.20
CA VAL A 418 6.92 -19.46 -14.19
C VAL A 418 7.01 -18.80 -15.56
N TRP A 419 7.02 -19.61 -16.60
CA TRP A 419 7.26 -19.16 -17.97
C TRP A 419 5.96 -18.77 -18.66
N ASN A 420 5.60 -17.51 -18.60
CA ASN A 420 4.42 -17.02 -19.31
C ASN A 420 4.64 -17.15 -20.82
N HIS A 421 4.06 -18.17 -21.43
CA HIS A 421 4.20 -18.53 -22.85
C HIS A 421 5.66 -18.61 -23.37
N GLY A 422 6.63 -18.87 -22.47
CA GLY A 422 8.04 -18.95 -22.81
C GLY A 422 8.76 -17.60 -22.91
N LEU A 423 8.13 -16.52 -22.46
CA LEU A 423 8.67 -15.16 -22.51
C LEU A 423 9.27 -14.74 -21.18
N GLN A 424 10.57 -14.46 -21.14
CA GLN A 424 11.23 -13.89 -19.97
C GLN A 424 10.72 -12.48 -19.67
N SER A 425 10.51 -11.64 -20.69
CA SER A 425 10.03 -10.27 -20.56
C SER A 425 8.66 -10.11 -19.96
N ASP A 426 7.89 -11.19 -19.91
CA ASP A 426 6.48 -11.23 -19.50
C ASP A 426 6.22 -12.18 -18.33
N SER A 427 7.27 -12.80 -17.80
CA SER A 427 7.18 -13.77 -16.72
C SER A 427 7.47 -13.15 -15.36
N CYS A 428 6.62 -13.46 -14.39
CA CYS A 428 6.60 -12.89 -13.05
C CYS A 428 7.99 -12.79 -12.36
N PRO A 429 8.85 -13.84 -12.32
CA PRO A 429 10.10 -13.80 -11.56
C PRO A 429 11.09 -12.71 -11.98
N PHE A 430 11.04 -12.28 -13.24
CA PHE A 430 12.12 -11.44 -13.79
C PHE A 430 11.93 -9.95 -13.51
N TYR A 431 10.77 -9.53 -13.00
CA TYR A 431 10.52 -8.17 -12.57
C TYR A 431 11.30 -7.77 -11.30
N GLY A 432 11.68 -8.73 -10.46
CA GLY A 432 12.58 -8.54 -9.32
C GLY A 432 14.07 -8.43 -9.68
N TRP A 433 14.46 -8.55 -10.97
CA TRP A 433 15.85 -8.51 -11.38
C TRP A 433 16.25 -7.14 -11.92
N LYS A 434 17.34 -6.62 -11.36
CA LYS A 434 17.96 -5.38 -11.86
C LYS A 434 18.54 -5.60 -13.24
N GLU A 435 18.33 -4.64 -14.13
CA GLU A 435 19.00 -4.63 -15.42
C GLU A 435 20.50 -4.45 -15.23
N THR A 436 21.29 -5.36 -15.77
CA THR A 436 22.76 -5.37 -15.65
C THR A 436 23.48 -5.50 -17.00
N GLU A 437 22.75 -5.70 -18.08
CA GLU A 437 23.34 -5.83 -19.42
C GLU A 437 23.78 -4.45 -19.93
N SER A 438 25.04 -4.31 -20.28
CA SER A 438 25.63 -3.05 -20.73
C SER A 438 24.94 -2.44 -21.97
N ALA A 439 24.28 -3.28 -22.77
CA ALA A 439 23.49 -2.83 -23.90
C ALA A 439 22.27 -1.98 -23.52
N TRP A 440 21.74 -2.22 -22.33
CA TRP A 440 20.52 -1.60 -21.84
C TRP A 440 20.74 -0.59 -20.71
N MET A 441 21.89 -0.64 -20.02
CA MET A 441 22.22 0.29 -18.96
C MET A 441 22.53 1.69 -19.49
N ASN A 442 22.05 2.71 -18.76
CA ASN A 442 22.33 4.13 -19.03
C ASN A 442 21.82 4.65 -20.39
N ASN A 443 20.86 4.01 -21.00
CA ASN A 443 20.28 4.40 -22.29
C ASN A 443 19.02 5.27 -22.13
N TRP A 444 18.63 5.62 -20.91
CA TRP A 444 17.48 6.49 -20.66
C TRP A 444 17.74 7.93 -21.12
N SER A 445 16.89 8.45 -21.99
CA SER A 445 16.94 9.83 -22.47
C SER A 445 15.98 10.72 -21.67
N LYS A 446 16.48 11.85 -21.15
CA LYS A 446 15.66 12.85 -20.46
C LYS A 446 14.86 13.75 -21.39
N THR A 447 15.11 13.70 -22.70
CA THR A 447 14.53 14.65 -23.67
C THR A 447 13.94 14.00 -24.90
N ASP A 448 14.15 12.70 -25.08
CA ASP A 448 13.68 11.95 -26.25
C ASP A 448 12.91 10.70 -25.80
N TRP A 449 11.62 10.90 -25.51
CA TRP A 449 10.73 9.83 -25.07
C TRP A 449 10.59 8.73 -26.14
N LYS A 450 10.69 9.09 -27.44
CA LYS A 450 10.58 8.12 -28.52
C LYS A 450 11.77 7.15 -28.52
N SER A 451 12.95 7.63 -28.21
CA SER A 451 14.12 6.76 -28.00
C SER A 451 13.92 5.81 -26.81
N ASN A 452 13.33 6.31 -25.70
CA ASN A 452 13.02 5.47 -24.55
C ASN A 452 11.99 4.40 -24.90
N TYR A 453 10.92 4.78 -25.58
CA TYR A 453 9.88 3.87 -26.07
C TYR A 453 10.48 2.78 -26.98
N ASP A 454 11.30 3.18 -27.97
CA ASP A 454 11.95 2.22 -28.89
C ASP A 454 12.89 1.26 -28.12
N ASN A 455 13.57 1.73 -27.09
CA ASN A 455 14.42 0.91 -26.20
C ASN A 455 13.58 -0.06 -25.35
N ALA A 456 12.45 0.36 -24.82
CA ALA A 456 11.53 -0.50 -24.07
C ALA A 456 11.03 -1.66 -24.93
N ILE A 457 10.58 -1.37 -26.15
CA ILE A 457 10.15 -2.38 -27.14
C ILE A 457 11.31 -3.31 -27.53
N ALA A 458 12.49 -2.75 -27.76
CA ALA A 458 13.67 -3.55 -28.13
C ALA A 458 14.10 -4.47 -26.96
N HIS A 459 14.05 -3.99 -25.73
CA HIS A 459 14.34 -4.76 -24.53
C HIS A 459 13.36 -5.92 -24.38
N PHE A 460 12.05 -5.67 -24.51
CA PHE A 460 11.03 -6.71 -24.48
C PHE A 460 11.34 -7.80 -25.52
N ASN A 461 11.57 -7.42 -26.78
CA ASN A 461 11.82 -8.35 -27.87
C ASN A 461 13.12 -9.15 -27.69
N ALA A 462 14.17 -8.55 -27.11
CA ALA A 462 15.43 -9.24 -26.81
C ALA A 462 15.26 -10.34 -25.76
N HIS A 463 14.31 -10.17 -24.84
CA HIS A 463 14.01 -11.11 -23.75
C HIS A 463 12.74 -11.94 -24.00
N SER A 464 12.18 -11.92 -25.22
CA SER A 464 10.96 -12.68 -25.57
C SER A 464 11.22 -14.17 -25.81
N ASN A 465 12.02 -14.78 -24.94
CA ASN A 465 12.31 -16.22 -24.92
C ASN A 465 12.90 -16.63 -23.54
N ALA A 466 13.01 -17.93 -23.31
CA ALA A 466 13.54 -18.48 -22.06
C ALA A 466 15.07 -18.51 -21.98
N SER A 467 15.78 -18.17 -23.07
CA SER A 467 17.24 -18.30 -23.12
C SER A 467 17.93 -17.22 -22.28
N GLY A 468 18.93 -17.63 -21.51
CA GLY A 468 19.74 -16.69 -20.74
C GLY A 468 19.04 -16.12 -19.49
N ALA A 469 17.88 -16.66 -19.10
CA ALA A 469 17.20 -16.24 -17.88
C ALA A 469 18.12 -16.37 -16.66
N PRO A 470 18.18 -15.34 -15.80
CA PRO A 470 18.98 -15.41 -14.60
C PRO A 470 18.39 -16.40 -13.58
N THR A 471 19.25 -16.93 -12.73
CA THR A 471 18.88 -17.78 -11.59
C THR A 471 19.60 -17.34 -10.33
N SER A 472 19.01 -17.62 -9.17
CA SER A 472 19.54 -17.28 -7.85
C SER A 472 19.43 -18.44 -6.88
N ASP A 473 20.31 -18.48 -5.88
CA ASP A 473 20.22 -19.36 -4.72
C ASP A 473 19.83 -18.64 -3.42
N ASN A 474 19.43 -17.36 -3.51
CA ASN A 474 19.16 -16.51 -2.36
C ASN A 474 18.07 -17.06 -1.41
N ALA A 475 17.08 -17.77 -1.94
CA ALA A 475 16.01 -18.37 -1.12
C ALA A 475 16.39 -19.74 -0.53
N PHE A 476 17.52 -20.34 -0.94
CA PHE A 476 17.86 -21.72 -0.62
C PHE A 476 18.97 -21.84 0.43
N LEU A 477 18.83 -22.79 1.34
CA LEU A 477 19.92 -23.19 2.23
C LEU A 477 20.97 -24.04 1.48
N LYS A 478 22.24 -23.92 1.86
CA LYS A 478 23.29 -24.84 1.45
C LYS A 478 23.36 -26.00 2.45
N GLY A 479 22.68 -27.11 2.12
CA GLY A 479 22.34 -28.15 3.09
C GLY A 479 21.36 -27.60 4.14
N VAL A 480 21.77 -27.48 5.39
CA VAL A 480 21.01 -26.83 6.48
C VAL A 480 21.66 -25.50 6.92
N THR A 481 22.58 -24.97 6.13
CA THR A 481 23.37 -23.79 6.47
C THR A 481 22.84 -22.57 5.70
N TYR A 482 22.50 -21.51 6.42
CA TYR A 482 22.16 -20.20 5.86
C TYR A 482 23.41 -19.56 5.24
N HIS A 483 23.24 -18.85 4.15
CA HIS A 483 24.26 -17.99 3.57
C HIS A 483 23.70 -16.59 3.31
N THR A 484 24.56 -15.59 3.35
CA THR A 484 24.16 -14.22 3.02
C THR A 484 23.68 -14.14 1.59
N PRO A 485 22.44 -13.66 1.32
CA PRO A 485 21.95 -13.48 -0.03
C PRO A 485 22.81 -12.49 -0.83
N ASP A 486 22.96 -12.74 -2.12
CA ASP A 486 23.58 -11.80 -3.05
C ASP A 486 22.50 -10.94 -3.74
N TYR A 487 22.33 -9.73 -3.24
CA TYR A 487 21.38 -8.75 -3.79
C TYR A 487 21.99 -7.80 -4.83
N SER A 488 23.20 -8.08 -5.34
CA SER A 488 23.86 -7.22 -6.35
C SER A 488 23.03 -7.06 -7.64
N LYS A 489 22.15 -8.01 -7.92
CA LYS A 489 21.24 -8.01 -9.06
C LYS A 489 19.76 -7.89 -8.68
N PHE A 490 19.46 -7.54 -7.44
CA PHE A 490 18.10 -7.29 -6.99
C PHE A 490 17.72 -5.83 -7.25
N ASN A 491 16.57 -5.58 -7.86
CA ASN A 491 16.11 -4.22 -8.14
C ASN A 491 15.36 -3.55 -6.97
N GLY A 492 15.20 -4.23 -5.84
CA GLY A 492 14.49 -3.73 -4.67
C GLY A 492 13.00 -4.08 -4.63
N THR A 493 12.49 -4.77 -5.65
CA THR A 493 11.07 -5.10 -5.77
C THR A 493 10.80 -6.59 -5.54
N GLY A 494 9.82 -6.90 -4.68
CA GLY A 494 9.13 -8.18 -4.65
C GLY A 494 8.03 -8.22 -5.72
N VAL A 495 7.40 -9.38 -5.87
CA VAL A 495 6.24 -9.55 -6.76
C VAL A 495 5.16 -10.33 -6.03
N ILE A 496 3.90 -10.18 -6.46
CA ILE A 496 2.85 -11.14 -6.12
C ILE A 496 3.19 -12.45 -6.83
N ASP A 497 3.26 -13.55 -6.09
CA ASP A 497 3.67 -14.85 -6.63
C ASP A 497 2.53 -15.51 -7.41
N PHE A 498 2.33 -15.08 -8.64
CA PHE A 498 1.26 -15.61 -9.48
C PHE A 498 1.47 -17.09 -9.85
N SER A 499 2.70 -17.57 -9.92
CA SER A 499 2.97 -18.99 -10.17
C SER A 499 2.40 -19.85 -9.06
N MET A 500 2.68 -19.52 -7.78
CA MET A 500 2.06 -20.22 -6.65
C MET A 500 0.56 -19.94 -6.55
N HIS A 501 0.12 -18.69 -6.78
CA HIS A 501 -1.28 -18.29 -6.72
C HIS A 501 -2.19 -19.21 -7.56
N TRP A 502 -1.85 -19.40 -8.85
CA TRP A 502 -2.62 -20.26 -9.74
C TRP A 502 -2.65 -21.73 -9.30
N ASN A 503 -1.62 -22.18 -8.59
CA ASN A 503 -1.49 -23.54 -8.10
C ASN A 503 -2.17 -23.80 -6.75
N PHE A 504 -2.69 -22.81 -6.03
CA PHE A 504 -3.37 -22.97 -4.74
C PHE A 504 -4.76 -23.64 -4.83
N ASP A 505 -5.09 -24.28 -5.93
CA ASP A 505 -6.15 -25.30 -5.93
C ASP A 505 -5.87 -26.38 -4.86
N SER A 506 -4.60 -26.66 -4.62
CA SER A 506 -4.14 -27.38 -3.42
C SER A 506 -2.79 -26.84 -2.94
N ALA A 507 -2.55 -26.84 -1.64
CA ALA A 507 -1.26 -26.49 -1.07
C ALA A 507 -0.10 -27.32 -1.65
N ARG A 508 -0.36 -28.56 -2.00
CA ARG A 508 0.64 -29.48 -2.59
C ARG A 508 1.10 -29.01 -3.97
N ASP A 509 0.18 -28.56 -4.83
CA ASP A 509 0.54 -28.09 -6.17
C ASP A 509 1.30 -26.78 -6.08
N ALA A 510 0.86 -25.85 -5.23
CA ALA A 510 1.57 -24.60 -4.96
C ALA A 510 2.99 -24.86 -4.40
N TYR A 511 3.13 -25.80 -3.47
CA TYR A 511 4.43 -26.20 -2.93
C TYR A 511 5.37 -26.76 -4.01
N ASN A 512 4.87 -27.66 -4.85
CA ASN A 512 5.64 -28.25 -5.94
C ASN A 512 6.07 -27.18 -6.98
N CYS A 513 5.19 -26.19 -7.26
CA CYS A 513 5.51 -25.05 -8.11
C CYS A 513 6.68 -24.26 -7.51
N GLY A 514 6.61 -23.84 -6.24
CA GLY A 514 7.70 -23.12 -5.58
C GLY A 514 9.02 -23.90 -5.62
N LEU A 515 9.01 -25.21 -5.31
CA LEU A 515 10.22 -26.03 -5.36
C LEU A 515 10.87 -26.09 -6.75
N GLY A 516 10.08 -26.07 -7.83
CA GLY A 516 10.57 -26.11 -9.20
C GLY A 516 11.07 -24.77 -9.72
N GLU A 517 10.47 -23.68 -9.25
CA GLU A 517 10.49 -22.38 -9.93
C GLU A 517 11.27 -21.30 -9.14
N ASP A 518 11.44 -21.46 -7.82
CA ASP A 518 12.02 -20.41 -6.95
C ASP A 518 13.42 -19.94 -7.36
N GLN A 519 14.17 -20.77 -8.07
CA GLN A 519 15.49 -20.40 -8.60
C GLN A 519 15.46 -19.26 -9.61
N TYR A 520 14.31 -18.98 -10.25
CA TYR A 520 14.16 -17.93 -11.26
C TYR A 520 13.85 -16.57 -10.64
N PHE A 521 13.34 -16.51 -9.40
CA PHE A 521 13.24 -15.27 -8.66
C PHE A 521 14.62 -14.83 -8.16
N ASN A 522 14.86 -13.52 -8.06
CA ASN A 522 16.09 -13.04 -7.42
C ASN A 522 16.14 -13.50 -5.95
N ASP A 523 15.05 -13.34 -5.23
CA ASP A 523 14.83 -13.95 -3.91
C ASP A 523 13.34 -14.13 -3.66
N SER A 524 12.83 -15.36 -3.77
CA SER A 524 11.42 -15.67 -3.53
C SER A 524 10.95 -15.46 -2.09
N THR A 525 11.87 -15.21 -1.13
CA THR A 525 11.49 -14.84 0.23
C THR A 525 10.86 -13.43 0.32
N TRP A 526 11.01 -12.61 -0.71
CA TRP A 526 10.37 -11.30 -0.84
C TRP A 526 9.04 -11.32 -1.62
N ASN A 527 8.63 -12.47 -2.16
CA ASN A 527 7.35 -12.57 -2.86
C ASN A 527 6.18 -12.43 -1.89
N VAL A 528 5.14 -11.73 -2.31
CA VAL A 528 3.85 -11.66 -1.60
C VAL A 528 2.94 -12.79 -2.10
N MET A 529 2.37 -13.55 -1.19
CA MET A 529 1.56 -14.73 -1.51
C MET A 529 0.13 -14.56 -1.03
N TYR A 530 -0.83 -14.81 -1.90
CA TYR A 530 -2.23 -14.98 -1.55
C TYR A 530 -2.87 -16.16 -2.30
N VAL A 531 -3.97 -16.67 -1.77
CA VAL A 531 -4.78 -17.72 -2.40
C VAL A 531 -5.88 -17.09 -3.26
N ASP A 532 -6.71 -16.21 -2.71
CA ASP A 532 -7.64 -15.38 -3.47
C ASP A 532 -7.43 -13.88 -3.19
N SER A 533 -7.94 -13.06 -4.08
CA SER A 533 -7.84 -11.61 -4.03
C SER A 533 -9.14 -10.94 -4.50
N HIS A 534 -9.08 -9.65 -4.75
CA HIS A 534 -10.20 -8.90 -5.32
C HIS A 534 -10.39 -9.12 -6.83
N ASP A 535 -9.43 -9.80 -7.49
CA ASP A 535 -9.45 -10.05 -8.94
C ASP A 535 -9.50 -11.53 -9.30
N TYR A 536 -8.74 -12.37 -8.59
CA TYR A 536 -8.51 -13.75 -8.98
C TYR A 536 -8.54 -14.70 -7.77
N ALA A 537 -8.87 -15.95 -8.05
CA ALA A 537 -8.65 -17.14 -7.23
C ALA A 537 -7.80 -18.16 -8.01
N PRO A 538 -7.39 -19.30 -7.41
CA PRO A 538 -6.62 -20.34 -8.08
C PRO A 538 -7.25 -20.84 -9.38
N ASP A 539 -6.45 -21.49 -10.21
CA ASP A 539 -6.68 -21.77 -11.63
C ASP A 539 -8.03 -22.44 -11.97
N ASN A 540 -8.49 -23.37 -11.15
CA ASN A 540 -9.79 -24.03 -11.36
C ASN A 540 -11.01 -23.13 -11.06
N GLN A 541 -10.80 -21.96 -10.48
CA GLN A 541 -11.86 -21.07 -9.99
C GLN A 541 -11.75 -19.67 -10.58
N GLN A 542 -10.55 -19.21 -10.85
CA GLN A 542 -10.11 -17.93 -11.43
C GLN A 542 -10.95 -16.70 -11.04
N THR A 543 -12.19 -16.60 -11.50
CA THR A 543 -13.06 -15.41 -11.38
C THR A 543 -14.04 -15.48 -10.22
N VAL A 544 -13.94 -16.46 -9.32
CA VAL A 544 -14.81 -16.58 -8.13
C VAL A 544 -13.99 -16.64 -6.87
N ARG A 545 -14.55 -16.20 -5.72
CA ARG A 545 -13.92 -16.37 -4.41
C ARG A 545 -13.63 -17.85 -4.14
N PHE A 546 -12.47 -18.14 -3.54
CA PHE A 546 -11.98 -19.52 -3.34
C PHE A 546 -13.06 -20.46 -2.79
N ASN A 547 -13.25 -21.60 -3.45
CA ASN A 547 -14.32 -22.56 -3.19
C ASN A 547 -13.82 -24.00 -3.00
N GLY A 548 -12.52 -24.19 -2.73
CA GLY A 548 -11.89 -25.51 -2.61
C GLY A 548 -12.20 -26.27 -1.31
N GLY A 549 -12.97 -25.68 -0.40
CA GLY A 549 -13.35 -26.28 0.89
C GLY A 549 -12.51 -25.81 2.05
N THR A 550 -13.11 -25.80 3.24
CA THR A 550 -12.54 -25.21 4.47
C THR A 550 -11.23 -25.86 4.88
N THR A 551 -11.11 -27.18 4.75
CA THR A 551 -9.86 -27.90 5.12
C THR A 551 -8.75 -27.62 4.11
N THR A 552 -9.06 -27.55 2.81
CA THR A 552 -8.11 -27.15 1.77
C THR A 552 -7.66 -25.71 1.98
N TRP A 553 -8.59 -24.83 2.37
CA TRP A 553 -8.28 -23.45 2.73
C TRP A 553 -7.26 -23.37 3.88
N ALA A 554 -7.51 -24.13 4.97
CA ALA A 554 -6.60 -24.20 6.11
C ALA A 554 -5.21 -24.74 5.72
N GLU A 555 -5.14 -25.77 4.86
CA GLU A 555 -3.88 -26.32 4.35
C GLU A 555 -3.12 -25.33 3.47
N ASN A 556 -3.80 -24.56 2.62
CA ASN A 556 -3.23 -23.49 1.83
C ASN A 556 -2.64 -22.40 2.73
N MET A 557 -3.34 -22.04 3.81
CA MET A 557 -2.85 -21.08 4.82
C MET A 557 -1.61 -21.61 5.55
N ASP A 558 -1.59 -22.89 5.91
CA ASP A 558 -0.39 -23.51 6.53
C ASP A 558 0.84 -23.32 5.65
N LEU A 559 0.72 -23.60 4.35
CA LEU A 559 1.81 -23.39 3.39
C LEU A 559 2.17 -21.91 3.25
N MET A 560 1.19 -21.05 3.04
CA MET A 560 1.39 -19.62 2.83
C MET A 560 2.14 -18.95 4.00
N PHE A 561 1.85 -19.33 5.24
CA PHE A 561 2.49 -18.75 6.44
C PHE A 561 3.82 -19.37 6.84
N THR A 562 4.16 -20.57 6.36
CA THR A 562 5.34 -21.29 6.84
C THR A 562 6.39 -21.57 5.77
N PHE A 563 6.02 -21.64 4.48
CA PHE A 563 6.96 -22.01 3.42
C PHE A 563 7.97 -20.89 3.16
N ARG A 564 7.61 -19.86 2.42
CA ARG A 564 8.49 -18.72 2.14
C ARG A 564 7.66 -17.52 1.68
N GLY A 565 8.25 -16.32 1.59
CA GLY A 565 7.57 -15.11 1.19
C GLY A 565 6.72 -14.48 2.30
N ILE A 566 5.94 -13.48 1.93
CA ILE A 566 5.13 -12.63 2.79
C ILE A 566 3.66 -13.02 2.61
N PRO A 567 2.99 -13.58 3.63
CA PRO A 567 1.60 -14.00 3.49
C PRO A 567 0.67 -12.78 3.42
N CYS A 568 -0.29 -12.83 2.50
CA CYS A 568 -1.34 -11.84 2.33
C CYS A 568 -2.71 -12.51 2.32
N LEU A 569 -3.64 -12.01 3.12
CA LEU A 569 -5.01 -12.51 3.19
C LEU A 569 -5.99 -11.41 2.76
N TYR A 570 -6.83 -11.69 1.78
CA TYR A 570 -7.90 -10.81 1.34
C TYR A 570 -9.06 -10.83 2.34
N TYR A 571 -9.66 -9.67 2.62
CA TYR A 571 -10.69 -9.53 3.65
C TYR A 571 -11.82 -10.55 3.49
N GLY A 572 -12.22 -11.13 4.62
CA GLY A 572 -13.29 -12.10 4.70
C GLY A 572 -12.86 -13.55 4.37
N SER A 573 -11.66 -13.80 3.83
CA SER A 573 -11.19 -15.17 3.55
C SER A 573 -11.05 -15.99 4.82
N GLU A 574 -10.83 -15.36 5.96
CA GLU A 574 -10.80 -15.97 7.29
C GLU A 574 -12.14 -16.56 7.76
N ILE A 575 -13.22 -16.30 7.02
CA ILE A 575 -14.55 -16.90 7.27
C ILE A 575 -15.20 -17.46 6.00
N GLU A 576 -14.44 -17.64 4.92
CA GLU A 576 -14.96 -18.04 3.60
C GLU A 576 -16.07 -17.09 3.09
N PHE A 577 -15.92 -15.78 3.35
CA PHE A 577 -16.88 -14.76 2.96
C PHE A 577 -17.09 -14.77 1.44
N GLN A 578 -18.36 -14.73 0.99
CA GLN A 578 -18.74 -14.78 -0.44
C GLN A 578 -18.17 -15.97 -1.22
N LYS A 579 -17.92 -17.09 -0.53
CA LYS A 579 -17.41 -18.33 -1.12
C LYS A 579 -18.12 -18.71 -2.41
N GLY A 580 -17.37 -18.84 -3.50
CA GLY A 580 -17.88 -19.23 -4.81
C GLY A 580 -18.67 -18.14 -5.55
N GLN A 581 -18.77 -16.92 -5.00
CA GLN A 581 -19.34 -15.79 -5.73
C GLN A 581 -18.32 -15.25 -6.74
N VAL A 582 -18.82 -14.80 -7.89
CA VAL A 582 -17.99 -14.11 -8.90
C VAL A 582 -17.39 -12.87 -8.26
N ILE A 583 -16.07 -12.68 -8.45
CA ILE A 583 -15.34 -11.61 -7.76
C ILE A 583 -15.76 -10.25 -8.29
N ASP A 584 -15.71 -10.07 -9.62
CA ASP A 584 -16.06 -8.83 -10.29
C ASP A 584 -16.90 -9.07 -11.53
N VAL A 585 -17.92 -8.25 -11.71
CA VAL A 585 -18.83 -8.29 -12.87
C VAL A 585 -19.10 -6.89 -13.43
N GLY A 586 -18.35 -5.89 -12.98
CA GLY A 586 -18.67 -4.49 -13.24
C GLY A 586 -20.08 -4.11 -12.74
N PRO A 587 -20.71 -3.06 -13.27
CA PRO A 587 -22.01 -2.60 -12.83
C PRO A 587 -23.18 -3.44 -13.38
N ASN A 588 -23.05 -4.78 -13.46
CA ASN A 588 -24.06 -5.65 -14.04
C ASN A 588 -24.92 -6.36 -13.00
N GLN A 589 -24.54 -6.31 -11.73
CA GLN A 589 -25.31 -6.82 -10.59
C GLN A 589 -24.91 -6.07 -9.29
N PRO A 590 -25.75 -6.14 -8.23
CA PRO A 590 -25.39 -5.55 -6.94
C PRO A 590 -24.11 -6.12 -6.34
N LEU A 591 -23.27 -5.26 -5.76
CA LEU A 591 -22.02 -5.64 -5.11
C LEU A 591 -22.21 -6.67 -4.00
N SER A 592 -23.36 -6.65 -3.30
CA SER A 592 -23.73 -7.65 -2.27
C SER A 592 -23.78 -9.10 -2.78
N LYS A 593 -23.78 -9.31 -4.11
CA LYS A 593 -23.77 -10.63 -4.76
C LYS A 593 -22.43 -10.97 -5.41
N THR A 594 -21.39 -10.25 -5.09
CA THR A 594 -20.05 -10.43 -5.66
C THR A 594 -19.03 -10.77 -4.59
N GLY A 595 -17.84 -11.15 -5.01
CA GLY A 595 -16.69 -11.34 -4.11
C GLY A 595 -16.18 -10.07 -3.47
N ARG A 596 -16.69 -8.90 -3.92
CA ARG A 596 -16.38 -7.56 -3.40
C ARG A 596 -17.53 -6.98 -2.55
N ALA A 597 -18.39 -7.84 -1.98
CA ALA A 597 -19.48 -7.42 -1.11
C ALA A 597 -18.99 -6.69 0.14
N TYR A 598 -19.86 -5.89 0.77
CA TYR A 598 -19.58 -5.20 2.03
C TYR A 598 -19.40 -6.18 3.18
N PHE A 599 -18.30 -6.05 3.90
CA PHE A 599 -17.90 -6.97 4.97
C PHE A 599 -18.30 -6.50 6.37
N GLY A 600 -18.60 -5.21 6.53
CA GLY A 600 -18.78 -4.57 7.83
C GLY A 600 -19.86 -5.20 8.73
N ASP A 601 -20.88 -5.83 8.15
CA ASP A 601 -21.90 -6.54 8.92
C ASP A 601 -21.33 -7.68 9.80
N HIS A 602 -20.17 -8.24 9.43
CA HIS A 602 -19.40 -9.22 10.20
C HIS A 602 -18.51 -8.60 11.28
N LEU A 603 -18.33 -7.29 11.26
CA LEU A 603 -17.43 -6.53 12.14
C LEU A 603 -18.20 -5.74 13.22
N GLU A 604 -19.52 -5.87 13.29
CA GLU A 604 -20.35 -5.17 14.28
C GLU A 604 -20.05 -5.63 15.70
N GLY A 605 -19.93 -4.67 16.61
CA GLY A 605 -19.58 -4.90 18.02
C GLY A 605 -18.23 -4.26 18.38
N SER A 606 -17.64 -4.71 19.49
CA SER A 606 -16.38 -4.16 19.99
C SER A 606 -15.26 -5.19 19.93
N VAL A 607 -14.07 -4.74 19.57
CA VAL A 607 -12.82 -5.50 19.64
C VAL A 607 -11.71 -4.59 20.15
N THR A 608 -10.87 -5.10 21.04
CA THR A 608 -9.68 -4.42 21.54
C THR A 608 -8.52 -5.42 21.55
N ALA A 609 -7.48 -5.15 20.80
CA ALA A 609 -6.30 -5.98 20.71
C ALA A 609 -5.15 -5.37 21.53
N SER A 610 -4.75 -6.07 22.60
CA SER A 610 -3.63 -5.66 23.46
C SER A 610 -2.26 -6.02 22.85
N ASP A 611 -2.21 -7.05 21.98
CA ASP A 611 -1.07 -7.43 21.15
C ASP A 611 -1.59 -8.16 19.90
N PHE A 612 -0.71 -8.45 18.95
CA PHE A 612 -1.04 -9.21 17.75
C PHE A 612 -1.50 -10.63 18.10
N GLY A 613 -2.76 -10.93 17.78
CA GLY A 613 -3.40 -12.18 18.15
C GLY A 613 -3.91 -12.26 19.62
N VAL A 614 -3.80 -11.21 20.41
CA VAL A 614 -4.28 -11.17 21.81
C VAL A 614 -5.35 -10.08 21.95
N TYR A 615 -6.59 -10.48 22.20
CA TYR A 615 -7.73 -9.57 22.13
C TYR A 615 -8.87 -9.93 23.07
N ASN A 616 -9.78 -8.96 23.26
CA ASN A 616 -11.14 -9.14 23.77
C ASN A 616 -12.12 -8.65 22.72
N ALA A 617 -13.23 -9.35 22.53
CA ALA A 617 -14.26 -8.97 21.57
C ALA A 617 -15.66 -9.31 22.05
N SER A 618 -16.66 -8.56 21.57
CA SER A 618 -18.08 -8.81 21.82
C SER A 618 -18.92 -8.44 20.58
N GLY A 619 -20.13 -8.98 20.47
CA GLY A 619 -21.00 -8.77 19.32
C GLY A 619 -20.66 -9.70 18.16
N THR A 620 -21.06 -9.32 16.94
CA THR A 620 -20.86 -10.12 15.72
C THR A 620 -19.38 -10.34 15.43
N VAL A 621 -18.54 -9.32 15.63
CA VAL A 621 -17.08 -9.40 15.45
C VAL A 621 -16.45 -10.51 16.31
N ALA A 622 -16.95 -10.77 17.51
CA ALA A 622 -16.50 -11.88 18.33
C ALA A 622 -16.83 -13.24 17.68
N THR A 623 -17.99 -13.37 17.05
CA THR A 623 -18.38 -14.59 16.30
C THR A 623 -17.46 -14.80 15.10
N THR A 624 -17.18 -13.74 14.37
CA THR A 624 -16.26 -13.73 13.22
C THR A 624 -14.85 -14.18 13.63
N LEU A 625 -14.28 -13.57 14.66
CA LEU A 625 -12.96 -13.92 15.21
C LEU A 625 -12.90 -15.33 15.77
N ASN A 626 -14.00 -15.88 16.27
CA ASN A 626 -14.07 -17.24 16.81
C ASN A 626 -14.38 -18.31 15.76
N SER A 627 -14.52 -17.94 14.48
CA SER A 627 -14.66 -18.91 13.39
C SER A 627 -13.41 -19.79 13.27
N THR A 628 -13.60 -20.99 12.70
CA THR A 628 -12.55 -22.00 12.64
C THR A 628 -11.31 -21.53 11.87
N LEU A 629 -11.52 -20.86 10.73
CA LEU A 629 -10.40 -20.35 9.92
C LEU A 629 -9.78 -19.09 10.52
N ALA A 630 -10.56 -18.18 11.10
CA ALA A 630 -10.00 -17.00 11.77
C ALA A 630 -9.07 -17.38 12.93
N GLN A 631 -9.44 -18.39 13.74
CA GLN A 631 -8.57 -18.92 14.80
C GLN A 631 -7.33 -19.63 14.22
N HIS A 632 -7.47 -20.25 13.07
CA HIS A 632 -6.34 -20.90 12.37
C HIS A 632 -5.33 -19.84 11.88
N VAL A 633 -5.79 -18.81 11.18
CA VAL A 633 -4.98 -17.67 10.71
C VAL A 633 -4.31 -16.97 11.88
N ARG A 634 -5.06 -16.67 12.93
CA ARG A 634 -4.52 -16.05 14.15
C ARG A 634 -3.33 -16.85 14.69
N LYS A 635 -3.48 -18.17 14.83
CA LYS A 635 -2.41 -19.03 15.31
C LYS A 635 -1.19 -19.06 14.37
N LEU A 636 -1.42 -19.11 13.05
CA LEU A 636 -0.35 -19.06 12.05
C LEU A 636 0.44 -17.75 12.13
N ASN A 637 -0.24 -16.61 12.25
CA ASN A 637 0.40 -15.30 12.45
C ASN A 637 1.27 -15.29 13.72
N MET A 638 0.75 -15.79 14.85
CA MET A 638 1.51 -15.85 16.11
C MET A 638 2.75 -16.73 15.99
N ILE A 639 2.65 -17.91 15.34
CA ILE A 639 3.77 -18.83 15.09
C ILE A 639 4.82 -18.16 14.22
N ARG A 640 4.41 -17.58 13.08
CA ARG A 640 5.32 -16.90 12.14
C ARG A 640 6.05 -15.73 12.82
N ARG A 641 5.32 -14.89 13.56
CA ARG A 641 5.90 -13.74 14.26
C ARG A 641 6.96 -14.13 15.31
N ALA A 642 6.80 -15.27 15.96
CA ALA A 642 7.73 -15.75 16.98
C ALA A 642 9.00 -16.42 16.43
N ILE A 643 9.05 -16.76 15.13
CA ILE A 643 10.09 -17.61 14.55
C ILE A 643 10.75 -16.91 13.35
N PRO A 644 11.89 -16.23 13.53
CA PRO A 644 12.58 -15.52 12.44
C PRO A 644 12.89 -16.39 11.21
N ALA A 645 13.12 -17.67 11.39
CA ALA A 645 13.33 -18.62 10.30
C ALA A 645 12.10 -18.68 9.36
N LEU A 646 10.87 -18.57 9.87
CA LEU A 646 9.64 -18.56 9.05
C LEU A 646 9.43 -17.24 8.31
N GLN A 647 9.98 -16.16 8.85
CA GLN A 647 9.87 -14.81 8.25
C GLN A 647 10.90 -14.63 7.14
N LYS A 648 12.18 -14.68 7.47
CA LYS A 648 13.32 -14.27 6.63
C LYS A 648 14.24 -15.42 6.22
N GLY A 649 13.93 -16.62 6.62
CA GLY A 649 14.83 -17.78 6.42
C GLY A 649 14.85 -18.26 4.98
N GLN A 650 16.00 -18.79 4.60
CA GLN A 650 16.15 -19.64 3.44
C GLN A 650 15.58 -21.04 3.75
N TYR A 651 15.27 -21.82 2.73
CA TYR A 651 14.72 -23.16 2.92
C TYR A 651 15.51 -24.26 2.20
N THR A 652 15.28 -25.50 2.61
CA THR A 652 15.76 -26.69 1.89
C THR A 652 14.84 -27.88 2.11
N THR A 653 14.77 -28.75 1.13
CA THR A 653 14.14 -30.07 1.19
C THR A 653 15.15 -31.21 1.08
N SER A 654 16.41 -30.90 0.80
CA SER A 654 17.46 -31.90 0.55
C SER A 654 17.79 -32.80 1.75
N ASN A 655 17.44 -32.34 2.96
CA ASN A 655 17.64 -33.06 4.20
C ASN A 655 16.36 -33.74 4.74
N VAL A 656 15.30 -33.83 3.92
CA VAL A 656 13.98 -34.32 4.33
C VAL A 656 13.65 -35.61 3.58
N THR A 657 13.11 -36.58 4.31
CA THR A 657 12.56 -37.82 3.75
C THR A 657 11.16 -38.09 4.26
N GLY A 658 10.29 -38.55 3.39
CA GLY A 658 8.86 -38.72 3.67
C GLY A 658 8.11 -37.38 3.73
N GLY A 659 6.85 -37.45 4.09
CA GLY A 659 6.00 -36.28 4.22
C GLY A 659 5.33 -35.85 2.91
N ASN A 660 4.27 -35.06 3.08
CA ASN A 660 3.55 -34.44 1.96
C ASN A 660 4.24 -33.15 1.55
N MET A 661 4.33 -32.22 2.50
CA MET A 661 4.98 -30.92 2.36
C MET A 661 5.83 -30.74 3.60
N ALA A 662 7.15 -30.91 3.46
CA ALA A 662 8.08 -30.79 4.57
C ALA A 662 9.39 -30.16 4.12
N PHE A 663 9.91 -29.25 4.93
CA PHE A 663 11.10 -28.46 4.63
C PHE A 663 11.75 -27.92 5.90
N THR A 664 13.04 -27.61 5.81
CA THR A 664 13.79 -26.90 6.87
C THR A 664 13.91 -25.44 6.49
N ARG A 665 13.67 -24.55 7.45
CA ARG A 665 13.90 -23.09 7.34
C ARG A 665 15.02 -22.68 8.29
N ARG A 666 15.92 -21.80 7.86
CA ARG A 666 16.93 -21.19 8.72
C ARG A 666 17.22 -19.76 8.33
N TYR A 667 17.38 -18.92 9.34
CA TYR A 667 17.84 -17.53 9.23
C TYR A 667 19.01 -17.33 10.19
N THR A 668 20.14 -16.81 9.67
CA THR A 668 21.32 -16.53 10.49
C THR A 668 21.92 -15.20 10.07
N ALA A 669 21.49 -14.12 10.71
CA ALA A 669 22.02 -12.75 10.49
C ALA A 669 21.68 -11.88 11.71
N ASN A 670 22.37 -10.74 11.83
CA ASN A 670 22.12 -9.73 12.86
C ASN A 670 22.10 -10.26 14.30
N GLY A 671 22.95 -11.24 14.60
CA GLY A 671 23.03 -11.87 15.93
C GLY A 671 21.93 -12.89 16.22
N VAL A 672 21.06 -13.18 15.26
CA VAL A 672 20.00 -14.19 15.34
C VAL A 672 20.40 -15.43 14.56
N ASP A 673 20.25 -16.63 15.15
CA ASP A 673 20.25 -17.92 14.45
C ASP A 673 18.97 -18.66 14.82
N SER A 674 18.04 -18.78 13.87
CA SER A 674 16.73 -19.42 14.04
C SER A 674 16.59 -20.55 13.02
N LEU A 675 16.21 -21.75 13.49
CA LEU A 675 16.04 -22.93 12.65
C LEU A 675 14.74 -23.63 13.00
N ALA A 676 13.93 -23.93 11.98
CA ALA A 676 12.66 -24.61 12.09
C ALA A 676 12.52 -25.75 11.07
N CYS A 677 11.97 -26.87 11.52
CA CYS A 677 11.58 -28.02 10.70
C CYS A 677 10.05 -28.04 10.59
N VAL A 678 9.52 -27.89 9.38
CA VAL A 678 8.08 -27.78 9.10
C VAL A 678 7.59 -29.04 8.39
N ALA A 679 6.43 -29.55 8.83
CA ALA A 679 5.72 -30.66 8.18
C ALA A 679 4.21 -30.35 8.15
N ILE A 680 3.60 -30.38 6.96
CA ILE A 680 2.19 -30.09 6.71
C ILE A 680 1.51 -31.37 6.19
N SER A 681 0.38 -31.73 6.79
CA SER A 681 -0.50 -32.83 6.37
C SER A 681 0.18 -34.20 6.26
N GLY A 682 1.29 -34.40 6.93
CA GLY A 682 2.03 -35.66 6.92
C GLY A 682 3.26 -35.63 7.83
N GLY A 683 3.74 -36.81 8.26
CA GLY A 683 4.98 -36.95 9.02
C GLY A 683 6.21 -36.94 8.12
N ALA A 684 7.35 -36.49 8.63
CA ALA A 684 8.62 -36.42 7.90
C ALA A 684 9.81 -36.73 8.82
N THR A 685 10.95 -37.10 8.23
CA THR A 685 12.22 -37.24 8.93
C THR A 685 13.22 -36.24 8.35
N PHE A 686 13.79 -35.42 9.22
CA PHE A 686 14.80 -34.42 8.91
C PHE A 686 16.17 -34.92 9.38
N THR A 687 17.21 -34.71 8.58
CA THR A 687 18.57 -35.16 8.85
C THR A 687 19.58 -34.00 8.77
N GLY A 688 20.80 -34.20 9.24
CA GLY A 688 21.86 -33.19 9.23
C GLY A 688 21.60 -31.99 10.14
N LEU A 689 20.70 -32.14 11.10
CA LEU A 689 20.31 -31.06 12.02
C LEU A 689 21.33 -30.90 13.17
N PRO A 690 21.46 -29.70 13.76
CA PRO A 690 22.15 -29.54 15.05
C PRO A 690 21.54 -30.41 16.13
N ASN A 691 22.40 -31.06 16.96
CA ASN A 691 21.95 -31.83 18.12
C ASN A 691 21.39 -30.87 19.20
N GLY A 692 20.36 -31.31 19.91
CA GLY A 692 19.78 -30.56 21.03
C GLY A 692 18.26 -30.65 21.09
N THR A 693 17.67 -29.78 21.86
CA THR A 693 16.23 -29.75 22.09
C THR A 693 15.51 -29.06 20.94
N TYR A 694 14.42 -29.66 20.47
CA TYR A 694 13.48 -29.09 19.49
C TYR A 694 12.08 -29.06 20.09
N ILE A 695 11.40 -27.91 20.00
CA ILE A 695 10.04 -27.72 20.54
C ILE A 695 9.09 -27.43 19.39
N ASP A 696 7.98 -28.17 19.34
CA ASP A 696 6.92 -27.91 18.37
C ASP A 696 6.09 -26.68 18.77
N ALA A 697 6.13 -25.64 17.96
CA ALA A 697 5.37 -24.41 18.18
C ALA A 697 3.85 -24.63 18.19
N VAL A 698 3.36 -25.69 17.53
CA VAL A 698 1.94 -25.99 17.41
C VAL A 698 1.38 -26.67 18.67
N THR A 699 2.07 -27.68 19.19
CA THR A 699 1.59 -28.53 20.30
C THR A 699 2.35 -28.35 21.61
N GLY A 700 3.59 -27.84 21.55
CA GLY A 700 4.52 -27.78 22.67
C GLY A 700 5.29 -29.09 22.89
N ASP A 701 5.11 -30.10 22.01
CA ASP A 701 5.88 -31.35 22.09
C ASP A 701 7.40 -31.08 22.01
N THR A 702 8.16 -31.81 22.82
CA THR A 702 9.61 -31.60 22.93
C THR A 702 10.35 -32.86 22.51
N LYS A 703 11.30 -32.74 21.59
CA LYS A 703 12.15 -33.81 21.12
C LYS A 703 13.62 -33.50 21.34
N GLN A 704 14.39 -34.54 21.65
CA GLN A 704 15.86 -34.47 21.70
C GLN A 704 16.43 -35.02 20.39
N VAL A 705 17.11 -34.17 19.64
CA VAL A 705 17.85 -34.56 18.44
C VAL A 705 19.24 -35.03 18.86
N THR A 706 19.53 -36.26 18.56
CA THR A 706 20.85 -36.87 18.68
C THR A 706 21.23 -37.46 17.31
N ASN A 707 22.48 -37.41 16.92
CA ASN A 707 22.93 -37.83 15.58
C ASN A 707 22.24 -37.08 14.41
N GLY A 708 21.82 -35.82 14.65
CA GLY A 708 21.29 -34.94 13.62
C GLY A 708 19.95 -35.33 13.00
N THR A 709 19.17 -36.22 13.66
CA THR A 709 17.91 -36.74 13.10
C THR A 709 16.71 -36.35 13.95
N LEU A 710 15.69 -35.79 13.31
CA LEU A 710 14.37 -35.47 13.89
C LEU A 710 13.28 -36.18 13.11
N SER A 711 12.52 -37.06 13.76
CA SER A 711 11.30 -37.64 13.17
C SER A 711 10.06 -36.96 13.71
N VAL A 712 9.22 -36.48 12.80
CA VAL A 712 7.99 -35.72 13.06
C VAL A 712 6.80 -36.57 12.63
N SER A 713 5.77 -36.63 13.47
CA SER A 713 4.49 -37.25 13.14
C SER A 713 3.43 -36.18 13.05
N ALA A 714 2.74 -36.09 11.93
CA ALA A 714 1.51 -35.34 11.72
C ALA A 714 0.56 -36.18 10.85
N SER A 715 -0.72 -36.15 11.13
CA SER A 715 -1.70 -36.91 10.34
C SER A 715 -2.96 -36.06 10.15
N GLY A 716 -3.55 -36.16 8.96
CA GLY A 716 -4.72 -35.41 8.57
C GLY A 716 -4.36 -34.14 7.81
N GLN A 717 -5.23 -33.77 6.87
CA GLN A 717 -5.09 -32.55 6.07
C GLN A 717 -5.11 -31.32 6.97
N ALA A 718 -4.29 -30.32 6.65
CA ALA A 718 -4.09 -29.08 7.40
C ALA A 718 -3.56 -29.30 8.86
N ASN A 719 -2.96 -30.45 9.14
CA ASN A 719 -2.30 -30.66 10.43
C ASN A 719 -0.82 -30.28 10.31
N LEU A 720 -0.43 -29.21 10.99
CA LEU A 720 0.89 -28.59 10.94
C LEU A 720 1.76 -29.01 12.12
N ARG A 721 3.07 -29.17 11.88
CA ARG A 721 4.12 -29.19 12.90
C ARG A 721 5.25 -28.24 12.55
N VAL A 722 5.73 -27.50 13.53
CA VAL A 722 6.84 -26.56 13.42
C VAL A 722 7.78 -26.77 14.59
N TYR A 723 8.77 -27.63 14.42
CA TYR A 723 9.78 -27.88 15.43
C TYR A 723 10.92 -26.89 15.33
N VAL A 724 11.07 -26.07 16.35
CA VAL A 724 12.08 -25.01 16.44
C VAL A 724 13.27 -25.49 17.25
N CYS A 725 14.48 -25.30 16.76
CA CYS A 725 15.71 -25.58 17.45
C CYS A 725 15.89 -24.67 18.66
N CYS A 726 16.01 -25.27 19.86
CA CYS A 726 16.24 -24.55 21.12
C CYS A 726 17.63 -24.93 21.73
N ALA A 727 18.55 -25.47 20.93
CA ALA A 727 19.91 -25.72 21.33
C ALA A 727 20.68 -24.42 21.61
N GLY A 728 21.76 -24.51 22.37
CA GLY A 728 22.57 -23.32 22.69
C GLY A 728 23.05 -22.58 21.42
N GLY A 729 22.88 -21.30 21.38
CA GLY A 729 23.19 -20.42 20.23
C GLY A 729 22.05 -20.19 19.24
N PHE A 730 20.96 -20.95 19.36
CA PHE A 730 19.75 -20.72 18.53
C PHE A 730 18.70 -19.90 19.27
N GLN A 731 18.00 -19.05 18.53
CA GLN A 731 16.78 -18.40 18.99
C GLN A 731 15.64 -19.42 18.94
N GLY A 732 15.36 -20.03 20.08
CA GLY A 732 14.30 -21.02 20.26
C GLY A 732 13.00 -20.41 20.75
N ILE A 733 12.06 -21.29 21.11
CA ILE A 733 10.77 -20.96 21.74
C ILE A 733 10.65 -21.66 23.08
N SER A 734 9.78 -21.16 23.96
CA SER A 734 9.59 -21.75 25.30
C SER A 734 8.54 -22.85 25.37
N GLY A 735 7.75 -23.05 24.32
CA GLY A 735 6.67 -24.02 24.28
C GLY A 735 5.68 -23.74 23.14
N LYS A 736 4.46 -24.25 23.30
CA LYS A 736 3.35 -24.01 22.38
C LYS A 736 3.04 -22.51 22.24
N ILE A 737 2.82 -22.08 20.99
CA ILE A 737 2.44 -20.72 20.65
C ILE A 737 0.95 -20.65 20.33
N GLY A 738 0.23 -19.74 20.98
CA GLY A 738 -1.21 -19.56 20.82
C GLY A 738 -2.05 -20.76 21.25
N ASP A 739 -3.36 -20.63 21.12
CA ASP A 739 -4.33 -21.67 21.45
C ASP A 739 -4.36 -22.80 20.40
N SER A 740 -5.02 -23.91 20.72
CA SER A 740 -5.27 -24.96 19.72
C SER A 740 -6.25 -24.50 18.65
N SER A 741 -6.04 -24.87 17.41
CA SER A 741 -7.03 -24.72 16.33
C SER A 741 -7.68 -26.06 16.02
N SER A 742 -8.78 -26.06 15.29
CA SER A 742 -9.49 -27.27 14.90
C SER A 742 -8.65 -28.16 13.96
N PHE A 743 -7.73 -27.58 13.20
CA PHE A 743 -6.86 -28.26 12.23
C PHE A 743 -5.52 -28.65 12.86
N MET A 744 -4.87 -27.78 13.60
CA MET A 744 -3.57 -28.00 14.26
C MET A 744 -3.76 -28.75 15.59
N LYS A 745 -3.62 -30.07 15.56
CA LYS A 745 -3.87 -30.97 16.69
C LYS A 745 -2.62 -31.60 17.22
#